data_c31c25381172304fc12f2e348f1a344a
#
_entry.id   c31c25381172304fc12f2e348f1a344a
#
_cell.length_a   1.000
_cell.length_b   1.000
_cell.length_c   1.000
_cell.angle_alpha   90.00
_cell.angle_beta   90.00
_cell.angle_gamma   90.00
#
_symmetry.space_group_name_H-M   'P 1'
#
loop_
_entity.id
_entity.type
_entity.pdbx_description
1 polymer ?
#
loop_
_entity_poly.entity_id
_entity_poly.type
_entity_poly.pdbx_seq_one_letter_code
_entity_poly.pdbx_strand_id
1 'polypeptide(L)'
;MLDKYNPAEIESKHYQNWESQGYFRPDMDLAKPSFSIQLPPPNVTGTLHMGHAFNQTIMDGLTRYYRMKGCNTAWIPGTDHAGIATQIVVERQLAAQNVSRHDLGREKFLEKVWEWKEVSGGTITQQMRRVGCSADWTREYFTMDDVRAETVTEVFVCLYEQGLIYRGKRLVNWDPVLGTAVSDLEVESVEEQGSMWHIRYPLADNPAEAVIVATTRPETLLGDVAVAVNPEDERYTHLIGKELILPLTGRTIPVIVDKYVEKDFGTGCVKITPAHDFNDYEVGKRHGTRLVNVFDLEAKVLANAEVFNFKGEAQQGFALPEKYAGLDRFAARKQMVADLQEQGFLVEIKAHTLMTPKGDRTGSVIEPMLTSQWFVAMSATPNGGEPDSEFKGLSFADKAKKAVDSGAVRFIPENWVNTYNQWMNNIQDWCISRQLWWGHQIPAWYDNEGNVYVARNQEEAEKQAGKTGLTREEDVLDTWFSSALVPFSTLGWPSETDELKAFLPSNVLVTGYEIIFFWVARMIMMTTHFTGKVPFKDVYIHGIVRDHEGKKMSKSEGNVIDPVDLIDGIDLDKLLVKRTTGLRKPETAPKVEEATKKLFPEGIPSMGADALRFTMASYASLGRSVNFDFKRAEGYRNFCNKIWNATNFVLMNTENQDCGYGATAAEPRGYSFPDMWIVGRLNQTIEQVTQAYETYRFDLAAETLYSFVWNDYCDWYLELAKVQLQTGCASRQRATRHTLLRVLEAALRLLHPIIPFITEELWQTVAPMCDAKTADSIMLARFPEADGGDIVQTAFEQMTVLQDLIGAVRNLRGEMGIQPNVKAPLFVESADDLADYLKYLPMMTRLIEAQQVAALPESEDAPVAVCNGARLMLKVEIDKAAETARLSKEAEKLQKALDKLNAKLSKPGYTEKAPAHLVEKDKADLAELEDKMAKVQNQLAKLKD
;
A
#
# COMPACT_ATOMS: atom_id res chain seq x y z
N MET A 1 8.65 22.01 33.13
CA MET A 1 7.51 21.16 32.76
C MET A 1 7.07 21.54 31.36
N LEU A 2 6.81 20.54 30.50
CA LEU A 2 6.29 20.76 29.17
C LEU A 2 4.79 21.12 29.23
N ASP A 3 4.36 21.98 28.31
CA ASP A 3 2.93 22.30 28.15
C ASP A 3 2.14 21.07 27.70
N LYS A 4 0.84 21.24 27.47
CA LYS A 4 0.00 20.15 26.93
C LYS A 4 0.48 19.77 25.53
N TYR A 5 0.58 18.45 25.25
CA TYR A 5 0.93 17.97 23.92
C TYR A 5 0.00 18.52 22.84
N ASN A 6 0.57 19.23 21.88
CA ASN A 6 -0.13 19.78 20.73
C ASN A 6 0.64 19.45 19.45
N PRO A 7 0.22 18.40 18.71
CA PRO A 7 0.91 17.98 17.48
C PRO A 7 1.08 19.09 16.46
N ALA A 8 0.04 19.91 16.24
CA ALA A 8 0.04 20.93 15.20
C ALA A 8 1.16 21.98 15.36
N GLU A 9 1.46 22.37 16.59
CA GLU A 9 2.55 23.34 16.87
C GLU A 9 3.93 22.71 16.68
N ILE A 10 4.10 21.47 17.13
CA ILE A 10 5.37 20.75 17.09
C ILE A 10 5.74 20.38 15.66
N GLU A 11 4.80 19.82 14.91
CA GLU A 11 5.04 19.26 13.58
C GLU A 11 5.49 20.32 12.58
N SER A 12 4.79 21.46 12.51
CA SER A 12 5.15 22.55 11.60
C SER A 12 6.50 23.17 11.94
N LYS A 13 6.77 23.40 13.24
CA LYS A 13 8.02 23.96 13.74
C LYS A 13 9.23 23.10 13.35
N HIS A 14 9.16 21.80 13.65
CA HIS A 14 10.28 20.91 13.38
C HIS A 14 10.50 20.66 11.90
N TYR A 15 9.42 20.46 11.12
CA TYR A 15 9.58 20.22 9.70
C TYR A 15 10.26 21.39 8.98
N GLN A 16 9.83 22.63 9.25
CA GLN A 16 10.45 23.84 8.71
C GLN A 16 11.93 23.97 9.11
N ASN A 17 12.25 23.66 10.38
CA ASN A 17 13.62 23.66 10.84
C ASN A 17 14.47 22.62 10.09
N TRP A 18 14.04 21.37 10.00
CA TRP A 18 14.79 20.30 9.33
C TRP A 18 15.06 20.61 7.84
N GLU A 19 14.01 21.09 7.13
CA GLU A 19 14.12 21.44 5.71
C GLU A 19 15.06 22.63 5.51
N SER A 20 14.93 23.70 6.31
CA SER A 20 15.77 24.90 6.20
C SER A 20 17.23 24.66 6.56
N GLN A 21 17.50 23.76 7.49
CA GLN A 21 18.88 23.35 7.87
C GLN A 21 19.48 22.34 6.88
N GLY A 22 18.69 21.82 5.93
CA GLY A 22 19.15 20.87 4.93
C GLY A 22 19.45 19.47 5.47
N TYR A 23 18.83 19.06 6.57
CA TYR A 23 19.10 17.76 7.21
C TYR A 23 18.66 16.55 6.37
N PHE A 24 17.84 16.78 5.34
CA PHE A 24 17.38 15.74 4.43
C PHE A 24 18.37 15.43 3.29
N ARG A 25 19.36 16.31 3.09
CA ARG A 25 20.30 16.20 1.98
C ARG A 25 21.38 15.16 2.27
N PRO A 26 21.80 14.37 1.26
CA PRO A 26 23.01 13.59 1.38
C PRO A 26 24.23 14.53 1.54
N ASP A 27 25.21 14.12 2.31
CA ASP A 27 26.45 14.87 2.45
C ASP A 27 27.45 14.63 1.32
N MET A 28 27.15 13.70 0.41
CA MET A 28 27.94 13.27 -0.74
C MET A 28 29.36 12.79 -0.39
N ASP A 29 29.58 12.37 0.86
CA ASP A 29 30.82 11.69 1.26
C ASP A 29 30.82 10.25 0.74
N LEU A 30 31.51 10.01 -0.38
CA LEU A 30 31.60 8.70 -1.02
C LEU A 30 32.35 7.64 -0.17
N ALA A 31 33.01 8.04 0.90
CA ALA A 31 33.67 7.11 1.83
C ALA A 31 32.67 6.48 2.83
N LYS A 32 31.51 7.12 3.02
CA LYS A 32 30.45 6.58 3.87
C LYS A 32 29.63 5.52 3.15
N PRO A 33 29.07 4.53 3.86
CA PRO A 33 28.09 3.65 3.28
C PRO A 33 26.88 4.47 2.82
N SER A 34 26.40 4.21 1.61
CA SER A 34 25.25 4.89 1.04
C SER A 34 23.96 4.11 1.30
N PHE A 35 22.89 4.83 1.49
CA PHE A 35 21.54 4.29 1.48
C PHE A 35 20.65 5.17 0.60
N SER A 36 20.06 4.57 -0.42
CA SER A 36 19.09 5.26 -1.28
C SER A 36 17.83 4.42 -1.45
N ILE A 37 16.71 5.12 -1.64
CA ILE A 37 15.39 4.51 -1.76
C ILE A 37 14.63 5.15 -2.92
N GLN A 38 13.94 4.33 -3.72
CA GLN A 38 13.14 4.80 -4.85
C GLN A 38 11.71 5.09 -4.42
N LEU A 39 11.24 6.29 -4.70
CA LEU A 39 9.86 6.70 -4.51
C LEU A 39 9.04 6.35 -5.75
N PRO A 40 7.91 5.60 -5.62
CA PRO A 40 6.90 5.61 -6.66
C PRO A 40 6.32 7.02 -6.78
N PRO A 41 6.62 7.77 -7.87
CA PRO A 41 6.22 9.16 -7.97
C PRO A 41 4.69 9.26 -8.04
N PRO A 42 4.03 10.00 -7.13
CA PRO A 42 2.59 10.17 -7.17
C PRO A 42 2.13 10.87 -8.46
N ASN A 43 1.03 10.39 -9.02
CA ASN A 43 0.41 10.96 -10.20
C ASN A 43 -0.20 12.33 -9.88
N VAL A 44 0.02 13.34 -10.75
CA VAL A 44 -0.56 14.70 -10.60
C VAL A 44 -2.06 14.74 -10.94
N THR A 45 -2.82 13.78 -10.39
CA THR A 45 -4.26 13.62 -10.60
C THR A 45 -5.12 14.16 -9.45
N GLY A 46 -4.49 14.81 -8.49
CA GLY A 46 -5.17 15.42 -7.34
C GLY A 46 -4.36 15.36 -6.05
N THR A 47 -4.88 14.71 -5.02
CA THR A 47 -4.27 14.64 -3.69
C THR A 47 -3.84 13.21 -3.33
N LEU A 48 -2.96 13.07 -2.34
CA LEU A 48 -2.58 11.78 -1.78
C LEU A 48 -3.77 11.09 -1.05
N HIS A 49 -3.64 9.80 -0.83
CA HIS A 49 -4.56 8.98 -0.04
C HIS A 49 -3.79 8.11 0.97
N MET A 50 -4.50 7.36 1.82
CA MET A 50 -3.88 6.55 2.87
C MET A 50 -2.86 5.52 2.36
N GLY A 51 -3.00 4.99 1.14
CA GLY A 51 -2.00 4.12 0.53
C GLY A 51 -0.66 4.81 0.29
N HIS A 52 -0.66 6.09 -0.07
CA HIS A 52 0.56 6.89 -0.19
C HIS A 52 1.18 7.14 1.19
N ALA A 53 0.37 7.50 2.20
CA ALA A 53 0.88 7.68 3.56
C ALA A 53 1.51 6.40 4.11
N PHE A 54 0.95 5.24 3.78
CA PHE A 54 1.49 3.93 4.14
C PHE A 54 2.87 3.69 3.50
N ASN A 55 2.96 3.82 2.18
CA ASN A 55 4.19 3.66 1.43
C ASN A 55 5.27 4.63 1.92
N GLN A 56 4.93 5.91 2.03
CA GLN A 56 5.86 6.97 2.42
C GLN A 56 6.33 6.85 3.88
N THR A 57 5.48 6.35 4.79
CA THR A 57 5.88 6.10 6.19
C THR A 57 6.95 5.00 6.27
N ILE A 58 6.81 3.93 5.49
CA ILE A 58 7.82 2.86 5.41
C ILE A 58 9.14 3.41 4.86
N MET A 59 9.07 4.16 3.77
CA MET A 59 10.25 4.73 3.12
C MET A 59 10.98 5.73 4.02
N ASP A 60 10.24 6.61 4.67
CA ASP A 60 10.79 7.60 5.59
C ASP A 60 11.39 6.94 6.84
N GLY A 61 10.72 5.92 7.37
CA GLY A 61 11.23 5.14 8.49
C GLY A 61 12.59 4.51 8.18
N LEU A 62 12.74 3.88 7.00
CA LEU A 62 14.03 3.35 6.54
C LEU A 62 15.06 4.45 6.35
N THR A 63 14.71 5.54 5.70
CA THR A 63 15.62 6.66 5.44
C THR A 63 16.14 7.26 6.74
N ARG A 64 15.27 7.49 7.74
CA ARG A 64 15.65 8.00 9.07
C ARG A 64 16.52 7.00 9.81
N TYR A 65 16.17 5.71 9.80
CA TYR A 65 16.95 4.65 10.43
C TYR A 65 18.37 4.61 9.88
N TYR A 66 18.55 4.54 8.56
CA TYR A 66 19.89 4.51 7.95
C TYR A 66 20.66 5.83 8.08
N ARG A 67 19.97 6.98 8.11
CA ARG A 67 20.60 8.27 8.44
C ARG A 67 21.18 8.24 9.85
N MET A 68 20.42 7.74 10.82
CA MET A 68 20.91 7.57 12.20
C MET A 68 21.98 6.50 12.32
N LYS A 69 22.04 5.51 11.44
CA LYS A 69 23.19 4.56 11.31
C LYS A 69 24.44 5.23 10.74
N GLY A 70 24.36 6.47 10.28
CA GLY A 70 25.47 7.25 9.74
C GLY A 70 25.73 7.04 8.26
N CYS A 71 24.77 6.49 7.52
CA CYS A 71 24.84 6.36 6.06
C CYS A 71 24.65 7.72 5.38
N ASN A 72 25.25 7.86 4.20
CA ASN A 72 24.94 8.91 3.24
C ASN A 72 23.60 8.56 2.57
N THR A 73 22.52 9.25 2.98
CA THR A 73 21.14 8.86 2.58
C THR A 73 20.61 9.75 1.48
N ALA A 74 19.99 9.15 0.46
CA ALA A 74 19.29 9.85 -0.60
C ALA A 74 17.86 9.31 -0.77
N TRP A 75 16.89 10.19 -0.58
CA TRP A 75 15.49 9.97 -0.95
C TRP A 75 15.03 11.14 -1.81
N ILE A 76 14.95 10.91 -3.12
CA ILE A 76 14.63 11.94 -4.11
C ILE A 76 13.11 11.96 -4.31
N PRO A 77 12.43 13.07 -4.00
CA PRO A 77 11.00 13.21 -4.22
C PRO A 77 10.70 13.57 -5.66
N GLY A 78 9.54 13.19 -6.15
CA GLY A 78 9.08 13.55 -7.48
C GLY A 78 7.62 13.25 -7.68
N THR A 79 7.08 13.74 -8.80
CA THR A 79 5.70 13.50 -9.23
C THR A 79 5.67 13.00 -10.67
N ASP A 80 4.66 12.20 -10.99
CA ASP A 80 4.46 11.64 -12.32
C ASP A 80 3.40 12.42 -13.10
N HIS A 81 3.66 12.68 -14.38
CA HIS A 81 2.74 13.38 -15.28
C HIS A 81 1.48 12.58 -15.60
N ALA A 82 1.53 11.24 -15.46
CA ALA A 82 0.38 10.35 -15.58
C ALA A 82 -0.50 10.65 -16.81
N GLY A 83 0.05 10.47 -18.00
CA GLY A 83 -0.50 10.91 -19.29
C GLY A 83 -2.02 10.83 -19.43
N ILE A 84 -2.60 9.62 -19.53
CA ILE A 84 -4.04 9.41 -19.66
C ILE A 84 -4.82 10.03 -18.48
N ALA A 85 -4.38 9.71 -17.27
CA ALA A 85 -5.14 10.08 -16.08
C ALA A 85 -5.22 11.58 -15.86
N THR A 86 -4.12 12.31 -16.04
CA THR A 86 -4.07 13.76 -15.90
C THR A 86 -4.84 14.48 -17.02
N GLN A 87 -4.68 14.02 -18.27
CA GLN A 87 -5.43 14.56 -19.39
C GLN A 87 -6.93 14.47 -19.15
N ILE A 88 -7.45 13.32 -18.73
CA ILE A 88 -8.87 13.12 -18.43
C ILE A 88 -9.37 14.04 -17.32
N VAL A 89 -8.57 14.27 -16.28
CA VAL A 89 -8.95 15.19 -15.19
C VAL A 89 -9.21 16.60 -15.76
N VAL A 90 -8.30 17.10 -16.59
CA VAL A 90 -8.44 18.42 -17.20
C VAL A 90 -9.56 18.45 -18.22
N GLU A 91 -9.73 17.41 -19.06
CA GLU A 91 -10.87 17.33 -19.99
C GLU A 91 -12.22 17.35 -19.25
N ARG A 92 -12.35 16.67 -18.11
CA ARG A 92 -13.58 16.72 -17.29
C ARG A 92 -13.83 18.09 -16.70
N GLN A 93 -12.78 18.81 -16.27
CA GLN A 93 -12.93 20.19 -15.80
C GLN A 93 -13.37 21.13 -16.90
N LEU A 94 -12.86 20.98 -18.10
CA LEU A 94 -13.27 21.76 -19.28
C LEU A 94 -14.70 21.39 -19.72
N ALA A 95 -15.05 20.10 -19.72
CA ALA A 95 -16.40 19.64 -20.06
C ALA A 95 -17.48 20.19 -19.11
N ALA A 96 -17.17 20.40 -17.83
CA ALA A 96 -18.05 21.09 -16.88
C ALA A 96 -18.31 22.55 -17.27
N GLN A 97 -17.48 23.14 -18.12
CA GLN A 97 -17.60 24.48 -18.69
C GLN A 97 -18.12 24.44 -20.15
N ASN A 98 -18.55 23.27 -20.65
CA ASN A 98 -18.95 23.03 -22.03
C ASN A 98 -17.84 23.34 -23.06
N VAL A 99 -16.57 23.08 -22.71
CA VAL A 99 -15.41 23.27 -23.58
C VAL A 99 -14.74 21.92 -23.81
N SER A 100 -14.41 21.58 -25.04
CA SER A 100 -13.60 20.40 -25.38
C SER A 100 -12.14 20.80 -25.63
N ARG A 101 -11.22 19.84 -25.55
CA ARG A 101 -9.82 20.08 -25.97
C ARG A 101 -9.68 20.49 -27.42
N HIS A 102 -10.57 20.00 -28.29
CA HIS A 102 -10.57 20.34 -29.72
C HIS A 102 -10.98 21.81 -29.96
N ASP A 103 -11.83 22.40 -29.12
CA ASP A 103 -12.19 23.79 -29.19
C ASP A 103 -11.01 24.73 -28.84
N LEU A 104 -10.13 24.24 -27.92
CA LEU A 104 -8.94 24.99 -27.51
C LEU A 104 -7.77 24.84 -28.47
N GLY A 105 -7.62 23.67 -29.09
CA GLY A 105 -6.42 23.27 -29.78
C GLY A 105 -5.31 22.81 -28.82
N ARG A 106 -4.28 22.10 -29.35
CA ARG A 106 -3.25 21.42 -28.57
C ARG A 106 -2.49 22.35 -27.62
N GLU A 107 -2.02 23.49 -28.09
CA GLU A 107 -1.20 24.41 -27.28
C GLU A 107 -1.95 24.92 -26.05
N LYS A 108 -3.14 25.50 -26.24
CA LYS A 108 -3.95 26.06 -25.16
C LYS A 108 -4.45 24.97 -24.21
N PHE A 109 -4.72 23.77 -24.71
CA PHE A 109 -5.08 22.64 -23.86
C PHE A 109 -3.89 22.23 -22.96
N LEU A 110 -2.68 22.14 -23.52
CA LEU A 110 -1.48 21.83 -22.73
C LEU A 110 -1.20 22.90 -21.68
N GLU A 111 -1.41 24.19 -21.96
CA GLU A 111 -1.33 25.25 -20.95
C GLU A 111 -2.25 24.93 -19.75
N LYS A 112 -3.49 24.49 -20.00
CA LYS A 112 -4.42 24.10 -18.93
C LYS A 112 -3.96 22.89 -18.15
N VAL A 113 -3.31 21.93 -18.79
CA VAL A 113 -2.75 20.77 -18.11
C VAL A 113 -1.56 21.16 -17.24
N TRP A 114 -0.69 22.07 -17.71
CA TRP A 114 0.41 22.61 -16.90
C TRP A 114 -0.09 23.42 -15.70
N GLU A 115 -1.12 24.27 -15.85
CA GLU A 115 -1.77 24.96 -14.73
C GLU A 115 -2.26 23.95 -13.67
N TRP A 116 -2.92 22.88 -14.11
CA TRP A 116 -3.38 21.80 -13.23
C TRP A 116 -2.23 21.09 -12.52
N LYS A 117 -1.15 20.78 -13.25
CA LYS A 117 0.06 20.13 -12.69
C LYS A 117 0.65 20.96 -11.55
N GLU A 118 0.74 22.28 -11.70
CA GLU A 118 1.25 23.16 -10.63
C GLU A 118 0.38 23.07 -9.37
N VAL A 119 -0.93 23.08 -9.51
CA VAL A 119 -1.86 22.97 -8.37
C VAL A 119 -1.78 21.58 -7.72
N SER A 120 -1.89 20.52 -8.51
CA SER A 120 -1.90 19.15 -8.01
C SER A 120 -0.55 18.73 -7.45
N GLY A 121 0.54 19.02 -8.17
CA GLY A 121 1.90 18.70 -7.73
C GLY A 121 2.27 19.44 -6.44
N GLY A 122 1.97 20.76 -6.37
CA GLY A 122 2.19 21.55 -5.15
C GLY A 122 1.39 21.02 -3.96
N THR A 123 0.15 20.57 -4.16
CA THR A 123 -0.66 19.95 -3.11
C THR A 123 -0.02 18.65 -2.62
N ILE A 124 0.39 17.77 -3.53
CA ILE A 124 1.03 16.47 -3.22
C ILE A 124 2.28 16.68 -2.37
N THR A 125 3.16 17.57 -2.78
CA THR A 125 4.43 17.80 -2.07
C THR A 125 4.22 18.45 -0.70
N GLN A 126 3.20 19.28 -0.54
CA GLN A 126 2.78 19.79 0.77
C GLN A 126 2.21 18.69 1.66
N GLN A 127 1.41 17.79 1.12
CA GLN A 127 0.89 16.64 1.87
C GLN A 127 2.03 15.71 2.32
N MET A 128 3.03 15.45 1.47
CA MET A 128 4.23 14.68 1.86
C MET A 128 4.99 15.33 3.02
N ARG A 129 5.17 16.66 2.97
CA ARG A 129 5.78 17.41 4.07
C ARG A 129 4.94 17.29 5.34
N ARG A 130 3.63 17.36 5.21
CA ARG A 130 2.71 17.26 6.35
C ARG A 130 2.72 15.87 7.02
N VAL A 131 2.89 14.81 6.22
CA VAL A 131 3.12 13.44 6.72
C VAL A 131 4.49 13.30 7.41
N GLY A 132 5.42 14.20 7.14
CA GLY A 132 6.76 14.20 7.74
C GLY A 132 7.84 13.51 6.94
N CYS A 133 7.68 13.42 5.61
CA CYS A 133 8.65 12.80 4.71
C CYS A 133 9.98 13.57 4.71
N SER A 134 11.09 12.90 5.05
CA SER A 134 12.43 13.49 5.07
C SER A 134 13.15 13.35 3.72
N ALA A 135 12.46 13.74 2.64
CA ALA A 135 12.97 13.72 1.28
C ALA A 135 13.81 14.97 0.96
N ASP A 136 14.79 14.85 0.08
CA ASP A 136 15.60 15.97 -0.38
C ASP A 136 14.87 16.82 -1.42
N TRP A 137 14.12 17.80 -0.96
CA TRP A 137 13.31 18.70 -1.79
C TRP A 137 14.12 19.56 -2.77
N THR A 138 15.42 19.67 -2.59
CA THR A 138 16.28 20.39 -3.53
C THR A 138 16.53 19.61 -4.82
N ARG A 139 16.22 18.30 -4.81
CA ARG A 139 16.30 17.37 -5.93
C ARG A 139 14.93 16.93 -6.44
N GLU A 140 13.86 17.64 -6.05
CA GLU A 140 12.52 17.36 -6.55
C GLU A 140 12.49 17.36 -8.07
N TYR A 141 11.87 16.33 -8.64
CA TYR A 141 11.70 16.17 -10.09
C TYR A 141 10.25 16.00 -10.50
N PHE A 142 10.02 16.26 -11.76
CA PHE A 142 8.77 15.93 -12.45
C PHE A 142 9.11 15.07 -13.66
N THR A 143 8.37 13.99 -13.91
CA THR A 143 8.70 13.06 -15.01
C THR A 143 8.68 13.69 -16.41
N MET A 144 8.13 14.90 -16.57
CA MET A 144 8.14 15.70 -17.79
C MET A 144 8.92 17.02 -17.67
N ASP A 145 9.78 17.21 -16.67
CA ASP A 145 10.68 18.35 -16.66
C ASP A 145 11.72 18.26 -17.79
N ASP A 146 12.40 19.36 -18.09
CA ASP A 146 13.31 19.47 -19.22
C ASP A 146 14.42 18.41 -19.20
N VAL A 147 15.01 18.15 -18.01
CA VAL A 147 16.10 17.16 -17.88
C VAL A 147 15.60 15.74 -18.14
N ARG A 148 14.37 15.39 -17.66
CA ARG A 148 13.77 14.08 -17.91
C ARG A 148 13.30 13.96 -19.35
N ALA A 149 12.80 15.04 -19.96
CA ALA A 149 12.43 15.07 -21.37
C ALA A 149 13.66 14.80 -22.29
N GLU A 150 14.81 15.39 -21.99
CA GLU A 150 16.06 15.11 -22.69
C GLU A 150 16.49 13.64 -22.51
N THR A 151 16.47 13.12 -21.29
CA THR A 151 16.79 11.71 -21.01
C THR A 151 15.85 10.75 -21.75
N VAL A 152 14.55 11.01 -21.75
CA VAL A 152 13.55 10.20 -22.46
C VAL A 152 13.82 10.19 -23.97
N THR A 153 14.12 11.35 -24.53
CA THR A 153 14.49 11.50 -25.94
C THR A 153 15.74 10.70 -26.28
N GLU A 154 16.79 10.81 -25.45
CA GLU A 154 18.05 10.09 -25.65
C GLU A 154 17.82 8.58 -25.61
N VAL A 155 17.09 8.09 -24.61
CA VAL A 155 16.74 6.66 -24.46
C VAL A 155 15.95 6.16 -25.68
N PHE A 156 14.98 6.89 -26.15
CA PHE A 156 14.17 6.50 -27.31
C PHE A 156 15.05 6.39 -28.59
N VAL A 157 15.89 7.39 -28.84
CA VAL A 157 16.79 7.42 -30.00
C VAL A 157 17.77 6.25 -29.95
N CYS A 158 18.44 6.05 -28.81
CA CYS A 158 19.37 4.93 -28.61
C CYS A 158 18.70 3.57 -28.86
N LEU A 159 17.51 3.34 -28.32
CA LEU A 159 16.79 2.08 -28.51
C LEU A 159 16.38 1.87 -29.97
N TYR A 160 16.01 2.95 -30.66
CA TYR A 160 15.70 2.87 -32.10
C TYR A 160 16.96 2.52 -32.94
N GLU A 161 18.09 3.20 -32.69
CA GLU A 161 19.36 2.93 -33.33
C GLU A 161 19.86 1.48 -33.09
N GLN A 162 19.56 0.94 -31.91
CA GLN A 162 19.85 -0.45 -31.53
C GLN A 162 18.89 -1.46 -32.13
N GLY A 163 17.83 -1.04 -32.84
CA GLY A 163 16.84 -1.91 -33.45
C GLY A 163 15.81 -2.49 -32.45
N LEU A 164 15.73 -1.91 -31.25
CA LEU A 164 14.82 -2.34 -30.18
C LEU A 164 13.48 -1.59 -30.18
N ILE A 165 13.41 -0.42 -30.81
CA ILE A 165 12.14 0.29 -31.06
C ILE A 165 11.78 0.19 -32.52
N TYR A 166 10.51 -0.11 -32.80
CA TYR A 166 9.96 -0.17 -34.15
C TYR A 166 8.52 0.36 -34.18
N ARG A 167 8.06 0.77 -35.36
CA ARG A 167 6.67 1.08 -35.63
C ARG A 167 6.01 -0.04 -36.42
N GLY A 168 4.85 -0.50 -35.97
CA GLY A 168 4.16 -1.62 -36.61
C GLY A 168 2.65 -1.59 -36.37
N LYS A 169 1.93 -2.27 -37.27
CA LYS A 169 0.49 -2.46 -37.14
C LYS A 169 0.23 -3.78 -36.39
N ARG A 170 -0.31 -3.67 -35.18
CA ARG A 170 -0.61 -4.81 -34.29
C ARG A 170 -1.92 -4.62 -33.54
N LEU A 171 -2.44 -5.69 -33.00
CA LEU A 171 -3.61 -5.67 -32.12
C LEU A 171 -3.23 -5.08 -30.77
N VAL A 172 -3.99 -4.08 -30.32
CA VAL A 172 -3.80 -3.39 -29.03
C VAL A 172 -5.14 -3.24 -28.33
N ASN A 173 -5.10 -3.06 -27.02
CA ASN A 173 -6.26 -2.58 -26.25
C ASN A 173 -6.54 -1.13 -26.63
N TRP A 174 -7.73 -0.87 -27.15
CA TRP A 174 -8.15 0.45 -27.61
C TRP A 174 -9.37 0.93 -26.84
N ASP A 175 -9.28 2.12 -26.26
CA ASP A 175 -10.45 2.79 -25.68
C ASP A 175 -11.09 3.69 -26.73
N PRO A 176 -12.27 3.34 -27.29
CA PRO A 176 -12.90 4.10 -28.37
C PRO A 176 -13.41 5.49 -27.90
N VAL A 177 -13.62 5.67 -26.59
CA VAL A 177 -14.09 6.94 -26.04
C VAL A 177 -12.93 7.92 -25.87
N LEU A 178 -11.78 7.43 -25.43
CA LEU A 178 -10.55 8.23 -25.34
C LEU A 178 -9.87 8.40 -26.70
N GLY A 179 -10.10 7.47 -27.64
CA GLY A 179 -9.43 7.44 -28.93
C GLY A 179 -7.93 7.15 -28.81
N THR A 180 -7.53 6.26 -27.91
CA THR A 180 -6.13 5.89 -27.67
C THR A 180 -5.95 4.44 -27.30
N ALA A 181 -4.76 3.89 -27.60
CA ALA A 181 -4.30 2.64 -27.02
C ALA A 181 -4.12 2.81 -25.50
N VAL A 182 -4.48 1.76 -24.76
CA VAL A 182 -4.35 1.69 -23.30
C VAL A 182 -3.54 0.47 -22.91
N SER A 183 -2.87 0.54 -21.76
CA SER A 183 -2.14 -0.62 -21.22
C SER A 183 -3.09 -1.58 -20.50
N ASP A 184 -2.65 -2.84 -20.33
CA ASP A 184 -3.46 -3.86 -19.64
C ASP A 184 -3.86 -3.46 -18.22
N LEU A 185 -3.03 -2.63 -17.55
CA LEU A 185 -3.33 -2.10 -16.21
C LEU A 185 -4.54 -1.16 -16.17
N GLU A 186 -4.80 -0.51 -17.30
CA GLU A 186 -5.92 0.44 -17.46
C GLU A 186 -7.20 -0.26 -17.92
N VAL A 187 -7.17 -1.61 -17.99
CA VAL A 187 -8.31 -2.45 -18.37
C VAL A 187 -8.77 -3.26 -17.17
N GLU A 188 -9.97 -2.95 -16.66
CA GLU A 188 -10.64 -3.70 -15.60
C GLU A 188 -11.55 -4.78 -16.18
N SER A 189 -11.38 -6.03 -15.73
CA SER A 189 -12.31 -7.11 -16.06
C SER A 189 -13.51 -7.06 -15.13
N VAL A 190 -14.69 -6.73 -15.68
CA VAL A 190 -15.94 -6.59 -14.93
C VAL A 190 -16.86 -7.77 -15.26
N GLU A 191 -17.32 -8.49 -14.23
CA GLU A 191 -18.30 -9.54 -14.39
C GLU A 191 -19.68 -8.96 -14.76
N GLU A 192 -20.23 -9.37 -15.88
CA GLU A 192 -21.54 -8.93 -16.37
C GLU A 192 -22.37 -10.11 -16.90
N GLN A 193 -23.67 -10.00 -16.75
CA GLN A 193 -24.60 -10.93 -17.38
C GLN A 193 -24.74 -10.57 -18.84
N GLY A 194 -24.39 -11.50 -19.72
CA GLY A 194 -24.45 -11.37 -21.16
C GLY A 194 -25.10 -12.58 -21.79
N SER A 195 -24.79 -12.79 -23.06
CA SER A 195 -25.33 -13.89 -23.85
C SER A 195 -24.25 -14.56 -24.67
N MET A 196 -24.44 -15.80 -24.94
CA MET A 196 -23.70 -16.59 -25.93
C MET A 196 -24.63 -16.96 -27.06
N TRP A 197 -24.28 -16.51 -28.27
CA TRP A 197 -25.05 -16.73 -29.47
C TRP A 197 -24.50 -17.93 -30.23
N HIS A 198 -25.34 -18.91 -30.49
CA HIS A 198 -25.01 -20.09 -31.28
C HIS A 198 -25.47 -19.88 -32.73
N ILE A 199 -24.48 -19.79 -33.64
CA ILE A 199 -24.67 -19.40 -35.04
C ILE A 199 -24.27 -20.55 -35.97
N ARG A 200 -25.10 -20.84 -36.94
CA ARG A 200 -24.92 -21.88 -37.92
C ARG A 200 -24.10 -21.36 -39.09
N TYR A 201 -22.96 -21.99 -39.37
CA TYR A 201 -22.10 -21.75 -40.54
C TYR A 201 -22.21 -22.92 -41.52
N PRO A 202 -22.98 -22.78 -42.61
CA PRO A 202 -23.19 -23.87 -43.56
C PRO A 202 -21.91 -24.25 -44.30
N LEU A 203 -21.76 -25.52 -44.68
CA LEU A 203 -20.72 -25.94 -45.60
C LEU A 203 -20.98 -25.37 -47.02
N ALA A 204 -19.93 -24.94 -47.70
CA ALA A 204 -20.03 -24.36 -49.02
C ALA A 204 -20.46 -25.39 -50.08
N ASP A 205 -20.01 -26.65 -49.93
CA ASP A 205 -20.34 -27.77 -50.85
C ASP A 205 -21.65 -28.48 -50.48
N ASN A 206 -22.12 -28.36 -49.23
CA ASN A 206 -23.37 -28.96 -48.76
C ASN A 206 -24.04 -28.07 -47.70
N PRO A 207 -24.78 -27.00 -48.07
CA PRO A 207 -25.40 -26.07 -47.12
C PRO A 207 -26.42 -26.70 -46.13
N ALA A 208 -26.84 -27.94 -46.35
CA ALA A 208 -27.69 -28.65 -45.39
C ALA A 208 -26.91 -29.04 -44.14
N GLU A 209 -25.62 -29.28 -44.26
CA GLU A 209 -24.68 -29.52 -43.18
C GLU A 209 -24.05 -28.19 -42.70
N ALA A 210 -23.75 -28.06 -41.43
CA ALA A 210 -23.20 -26.83 -40.91
C ALA A 210 -22.41 -27.07 -39.60
N VAL A 211 -21.45 -26.16 -39.32
CA VAL A 211 -20.81 -26.04 -38.02
C VAL A 211 -21.60 -25.02 -37.20
N ILE A 212 -21.83 -25.31 -35.95
CA ILE A 212 -22.40 -24.33 -34.97
C ILE A 212 -21.28 -23.72 -34.18
N VAL A 213 -21.17 -22.41 -34.27
CA VAL A 213 -20.18 -21.61 -33.51
C VAL A 213 -20.88 -20.89 -32.38
N ALA A 214 -20.32 -20.94 -31.18
CA ALA A 214 -20.79 -20.17 -30.03
C ALA A 214 -19.90 -18.94 -29.82
N THR A 215 -20.49 -17.76 -29.80
CA THR A 215 -19.75 -16.50 -29.60
C THR A 215 -20.43 -15.53 -28.63
N THR A 216 -19.65 -14.78 -27.90
CA THR A 216 -20.13 -13.66 -27.08
C THR A 216 -20.07 -12.31 -27.83
N ARG A 217 -19.49 -12.30 -29.04
CA ARG A 217 -19.29 -11.10 -29.87
C ARG A 217 -19.75 -11.31 -31.32
N PRO A 218 -21.05 -11.43 -31.58
CA PRO A 218 -21.56 -11.62 -32.94
C PRO A 218 -21.27 -10.47 -33.89
N GLU A 219 -21.03 -9.25 -33.38
CA GLU A 219 -20.67 -8.06 -34.18
C GLU A 219 -19.34 -8.19 -34.91
N THR A 220 -18.43 -9.05 -34.45
CA THR A 220 -17.15 -9.27 -35.14
C THR A 220 -17.20 -10.33 -36.24
N LEU A 221 -18.35 -11.01 -36.43
CA LEU A 221 -18.54 -12.07 -37.41
C LEU A 221 -18.11 -11.66 -38.83
N LEU A 222 -18.36 -10.41 -39.20
CA LEU A 222 -17.96 -9.89 -40.50
C LEU A 222 -16.45 -9.99 -40.79
N GLY A 223 -15.64 -10.08 -39.74
CA GLY A 223 -14.18 -10.21 -39.81
C GLY A 223 -13.65 -11.62 -39.67
N ASP A 224 -14.51 -12.64 -39.57
CA ASP A 224 -14.08 -14.03 -39.45
C ASP A 224 -13.27 -14.48 -40.67
N VAL A 225 -12.19 -15.22 -40.41
CA VAL A 225 -11.27 -15.73 -41.43
C VAL A 225 -11.17 -17.26 -41.45
N ALA A 226 -11.60 -17.92 -40.40
CA ALA A 226 -11.62 -19.37 -40.25
C ALA A 226 -12.55 -19.79 -39.11
N VAL A 227 -12.88 -21.08 -39.05
CA VAL A 227 -13.39 -21.75 -37.85
C VAL A 227 -12.37 -22.79 -37.44
N ALA A 228 -11.94 -22.74 -36.19
CA ALA A 228 -10.98 -23.69 -35.63
C ALA A 228 -11.70 -24.82 -34.89
N VAL A 229 -11.15 -26.03 -35.03
CA VAL A 229 -11.58 -27.24 -34.28
C VAL A 229 -10.36 -27.89 -33.62
N ASN A 230 -10.58 -28.63 -32.55
CA ASN A 230 -9.50 -29.38 -31.91
C ASN A 230 -9.12 -30.60 -32.80
N PRO A 231 -7.80 -30.89 -32.99
CA PRO A 231 -7.35 -32.03 -33.83
C PRO A 231 -7.81 -33.40 -33.32
N GLU A 232 -8.12 -33.49 -32.02
CA GLU A 232 -8.57 -34.73 -31.39
C GLU A 232 -10.09 -34.83 -31.24
N ASP A 233 -10.86 -33.89 -31.81
CA ASP A 233 -12.32 -33.89 -31.77
C ASP A 233 -12.89 -34.64 -32.96
N GLU A 234 -13.27 -35.89 -32.72
CA GLU A 234 -13.80 -36.79 -33.76
C GLU A 234 -15.09 -36.27 -34.43
N ARG A 235 -15.85 -35.39 -33.76
CA ARG A 235 -17.06 -34.78 -34.29
C ARG A 235 -16.81 -33.95 -35.54
N TYR A 236 -15.63 -33.38 -35.70
CA TYR A 236 -15.29 -32.41 -36.74
C TYR A 236 -14.18 -32.86 -37.70
N THR A 237 -13.61 -34.04 -37.52
CA THR A 237 -12.48 -34.54 -38.30
C THR A 237 -12.78 -34.55 -39.79
N HIS A 238 -14.03 -34.86 -40.22
CA HIS A 238 -14.48 -34.90 -41.62
C HIS A 238 -14.65 -33.53 -42.27
N LEU A 239 -14.62 -32.46 -41.44
CA LEU A 239 -14.79 -31.07 -41.91
C LEU A 239 -13.47 -30.32 -42.05
N ILE A 240 -12.37 -30.89 -41.57
CA ILE A 240 -11.06 -30.26 -41.66
C ILE A 240 -10.69 -29.95 -43.10
N GLY A 241 -10.30 -28.68 -43.35
CA GLY A 241 -9.94 -28.18 -44.66
C GLY A 241 -11.13 -27.88 -45.60
N LYS A 242 -12.37 -28.13 -45.16
CA LYS A 242 -13.57 -27.72 -45.94
C LYS A 242 -13.85 -26.21 -45.74
N GLU A 243 -14.59 -25.66 -46.72
CA GLU A 243 -15.01 -24.27 -46.71
C GLU A 243 -16.41 -24.12 -46.10
N LEU A 244 -16.60 -23.12 -45.29
CA LEU A 244 -17.87 -22.72 -44.68
C LEU A 244 -18.35 -21.40 -45.30
N ILE A 245 -19.65 -21.25 -45.47
CA ILE A 245 -20.26 -19.97 -45.84
C ILE A 245 -20.41 -19.13 -44.60
N LEU A 246 -19.76 -17.96 -44.58
CA LEU A 246 -19.89 -16.99 -43.50
C LEU A 246 -21.25 -16.29 -43.58
N PRO A 247 -22.13 -16.44 -42.58
CA PRO A 247 -23.43 -15.78 -42.57
C PRO A 247 -23.35 -14.28 -42.81
N LEU A 248 -24.41 -13.68 -43.33
CA LEU A 248 -24.58 -12.25 -43.61
C LEU A 248 -23.67 -11.68 -44.72
N THR A 249 -22.56 -12.35 -45.05
CA THR A 249 -21.59 -11.86 -46.04
C THR A 249 -21.54 -12.74 -47.28
N GLY A 250 -21.81 -14.04 -47.17
CA GLY A 250 -21.65 -15.02 -48.22
C GLY A 250 -20.19 -15.37 -48.57
N ARG A 251 -19.21 -14.81 -47.88
CA ARG A 251 -17.80 -15.20 -48.05
C ARG A 251 -17.58 -16.65 -47.59
N THR A 252 -16.58 -17.29 -48.16
CA THR A 252 -16.15 -18.62 -47.71
C THR A 252 -14.94 -18.49 -46.79
N ILE A 253 -14.90 -19.30 -45.73
CA ILE A 253 -13.81 -19.41 -44.78
C ILE A 253 -13.50 -20.88 -44.47
N PRO A 254 -12.23 -21.28 -44.29
CA PRO A 254 -11.84 -22.67 -44.06
C PRO A 254 -12.10 -23.14 -42.64
N VAL A 255 -12.26 -24.45 -42.46
CA VAL A 255 -12.13 -25.12 -41.17
C VAL A 255 -10.66 -25.47 -40.96
N ILE A 256 -10.06 -24.93 -39.91
CA ILE A 256 -8.66 -25.15 -39.50
C ILE A 256 -8.56 -25.97 -38.22
N VAL A 257 -7.37 -26.49 -37.94
CA VAL A 257 -7.11 -27.34 -36.77
C VAL A 257 -6.18 -26.62 -35.81
N ASP A 258 -6.60 -26.37 -34.56
CA ASP A 258 -5.73 -25.80 -33.57
C ASP A 258 -6.00 -26.39 -32.19
N LYS A 259 -4.94 -26.72 -31.43
CA LYS A 259 -5.03 -27.26 -30.06
C LYS A 259 -5.55 -26.23 -29.05
N TYR A 260 -5.60 -24.94 -29.42
CA TYR A 260 -6.21 -23.87 -28.61
C TYR A 260 -7.71 -24.17 -28.34
N VAL A 261 -8.41 -24.88 -29.23
CA VAL A 261 -9.83 -25.14 -29.07
C VAL A 261 -10.08 -26.22 -28.03
N GLU A 262 -10.87 -25.89 -27.02
CA GLU A 262 -11.32 -26.82 -25.99
C GLU A 262 -12.53 -27.60 -26.47
N LYS A 263 -12.44 -28.94 -26.53
CA LYS A 263 -13.50 -29.85 -27.09
C LYS A 263 -14.81 -29.72 -26.33
N ASP A 264 -14.74 -29.49 -25.02
CA ASP A 264 -15.90 -29.53 -24.13
C ASP A 264 -16.47 -28.13 -23.84
N PHE A 265 -15.85 -27.08 -24.35
CA PHE A 265 -16.34 -25.72 -24.20
C PHE A 265 -17.20 -25.27 -25.39
N GLY A 266 -18.39 -24.73 -25.07
CA GLY A 266 -19.35 -24.31 -26.10
C GLY A 266 -19.76 -25.43 -27.04
N THR A 267 -19.46 -25.28 -28.33
CA THR A 267 -19.74 -26.29 -29.36
C THR A 267 -18.52 -27.15 -29.75
N GLY A 268 -17.34 -26.82 -29.22
CA GLY A 268 -16.05 -27.37 -29.65
C GLY A 268 -15.54 -26.76 -30.95
N CYS A 269 -16.18 -25.72 -31.44
CA CYS A 269 -15.79 -24.95 -32.62
C CYS A 269 -15.68 -23.47 -32.24
N VAL A 270 -14.58 -22.84 -32.65
CA VAL A 270 -14.30 -21.42 -32.36
C VAL A 270 -14.15 -20.66 -33.67
N LYS A 271 -14.90 -19.58 -33.85
CA LYS A 271 -14.66 -18.63 -34.95
C LYS A 271 -13.35 -17.92 -34.71
N ILE A 272 -12.60 -17.66 -35.74
CA ILE A 272 -11.30 -16.99 -35.67
C ILE A 272 -11.38 -15.63 -36.34
N THR A 273 -11.26 -14.58 -35.52
CA THR A 273 -11.34 -13.17 -35.93
C THR A 273 -10.07 -12.41 -35.47
N PRO A 274 -8.94 -12.59 -36.11
CA PRO A 274 -7.63 -12.17 -35.61
C PRO A 274 -7.45 -10.64 -35.44
N ALA A 275 -8.29 -9.84 -36.11
CA ALA A 275 -8.23 -8.38 -35.97
C ALA A 275 -9.04 -7.85 -34.77
N HIS A 276 -9.78 -8.71 -34.04
CA HIS A 276 -10.71 -8.30 -32.97
C HIS A 276 -10.67 -9.16 -31.70
N ASP A 277 -9.71 -10.09 -31.63
CA ASP A 277 -9.47 -10.93 -30.44
C ASP A 277 -8.00 -11.31 -30.35
N PHE A 278 -7.39 -11.18 -29.15
CA PHE A 278 -5.97 -11.47 -28.95
C PHE A 278 -5.61 -12.95 -29.09
N ASN A 279 -6.49 -13.85 -28.66
CA ASN A 279 -6.25 -15.29 -28.81
C ASN A 279 -6.38 -15.70 -30.29
N ASP A 280 -7.39 -15.17 -30.95
CA ASP A 280 -7.59 -15.42 -32.40
C ASP A 280 -6.43 -14.81 -33.20
N TYR A 281 -5.84 -13.70 -32.75
CA TYR A 281 -4.65 -13.11 -33.36
C TYR A 281 -3.47 -14.10 -33.35
N GLU A 282 -3.23 -14.76 -32.25
CA GLU A 282 -2.15 -15.76 -32.14
C GLU A 282 -2.45 -17.01 -32.94
N VAL A 283 -3.72 -17.48 -32.96
CA VAL A 283 -4.14 -18.59 -33.86
C VAL A 283 -3.94 -18.21 -35.32
N GLY A 284 -4.42 -17.05 -35.72
CA GLY A 284 -4.27 -16.53 -37.06
C GLY A 284 -2.82 -16.40 -37.51
N LYS A 285 -1.92 -15.95 -36.64
CA LYS A 285 -0.49 -15.85 -36.88
C LYS A 285 0.16 -17.23 -37.13
N ARG A 286 -0.19 -18.24 -36.34
CA ARG A 286 0.30 -19.62 -36.52
C ARG A 286 -0.15 -20.22 -37.87
N HIS A 287 -1.35 -19.89 -38.29
CA HIS A 287 -1.95 -20.41 -39.55
C HIS A 287 -1.75 -19.50 -40.77
N GLY A 288 -1.06 -18.35 -40.60
CA GLY A 288 -0.83 -17.42 -41.70
C GLY A 288 -2.11 -16.86 -42.32
N THR A 289 -3.16 -16.63 -41.50
CA THR A 289 -4.44 -16.10 -41.99
C THR A 289 -4.32 -14.60 -42.31
N ARG A 290 -5.41 -14.00 -42.78
CA ARG A 290 -5.51 -12.55 -42.94
C ARG A 290 -6.00 -11.89 -41.67
N LEU A 291 -5.67 -10.61 -41.50
CA LEU A 291 -6.25 -9.71 -40.47
C LEU A 291 -7.35 -8.90 -41.18
N VAL A 292 -8.59 -9.13 -40.80
CA VAL A 292 -9.76 -8.46 -41.40
C VAL A 292 -10.35 -7.51 -40.36
N ASN A 293 -10.01 -6.23 -40.45
CA ASN A 293 -10.55 -5.19 -39.61
C ASN A 293 -11.89 -4.70 -40.13
N VAL A 294 -12.89 -4.70 -39.24
CA VAL A 294 -14.27 -4.30 -39.57
C VAL A 294 -14.76 -3.07 -38.81
N PHE A 295 -13.95 -2.52 -37.90
CA PHE A 295 -14.28 -1.34 -37.12
C PHE A 295 -13.31 -0.17 -37.37
N ASP A 296 -13.84 1.05 -37.31
CA ASP A 296 -13.03 2.26 -37.24
C ASP A 296 -12.56 2.51 -35.81
N LEU A 297 -11.79 3.59 -35.58
CA LEU A 297 -11.24 3.94 -34.26
C LEU A 297 -12.30 4.35 -33.24
N GLU A 298 -13.54 4.64 -33.67
CA GLU A 298 -14.70 4.90 -32.82
C GLU A 298 -15.50 3.62 -32.51
N ALA A 299 -14.98 2.45 -32.96
CA ALA A 299 -15.64 1.15 -32.90
C ALA A 299 -16.99 1.11 -33.63
N LYS A 300 -17.09 1.83 -34.75
CA LYS A 300 -18.21 1.75 -35.70
C LYS A 300 -17.85 0.85 -36.86
N VAL A 301 -18.85 0.16 -37.43
CA VAL A 301 -18.64 -0.73 -38.54
C VAL A 301 -18.20 0.05 -39.78
N LEU A 302 -17.12 -0.39 -40.43
CA LEU A 302 -16.62 0.17 -41.67
C LEU A 302 -17.56 -0.13 -42.85
N ALA A 303 -17.57 0.70 -43.89
CA ALA A 303 -18.22 0.37 -45.17
C ALA A 303 -17.45 -0.69 -45.96
N ASN A 304 -16.14 -0.68 -45.89
CA ASN A 304 -15.23 -1.64 -46.47
C ASN A 304 -14.30 -2.20 -45.42
N ALA A 305 -14.11 -3.51 -45.37
CA ALA A 305 -13.13 -4.14 -44.49
C ALA A 305 -11.72 -3.77 -44.94
N GLU A 306 -10.89 -3.43 -43.97
CA GLU A 306 -9.46 -3.26 -44.18
C GLU A 306 -8.76 -4.60 -43.93
N VAL A 307 -7.93 -5.03 -44.87
CA VAL A 307 -7.27 -6.33 -44.79
C VAL A 307 -5.76 -6.15 -44.74
N PHE A 308 -5.12 -6.83 -43.79
CA PHE A 308 -3.66 -6.80 -43.59
C PHE A 308 -3.11 -8.23 -43.45
N ASN A 309 -1.82 -8.36 -43.70
CA ASN A 309 -1.06 -9.53 -43.26
C ASN A 309 -0.43 -9.28 -41.88
N PHE A 310 0.19 -10.28 -41.26
CA PHE A 310 0.84 -10.15 -39.93
C PHE A 310 2.13 -9.31 -39.92
N LYS A 311 2.57 -8.81 -41.07
CA LYS A 311 3.62 -7.79 -41.17
C LYS A 311 3.03 -6.37 -41.19
N GLY A 312 1.70 -6.22 -41.16
CA GLY A 312 1.01 -4.94 -41.22
C GLY A 312 0.87 -4.38 -42.65
N GLU A 313 1.23 -5.16 -43.66
CA GLU A 313 1.09 -4.76 -45.07
C GLU A 313 -0.37 -4.84 -45.51
N ALA A 314 -0.88 -3.77 -46.08
CA ALA A 314 -2.25 -3.72 -46.59
C ALA A 314 -2.45 -4.68 -47.78
N GLN A 315 -3.59 -5.35 -47.75
CA GLN A 315 -4.07 -6.24 -48.81
C GLN A 315 -5.39 -5.72 -49.39
N GLN A 316 -5.89 -6.32 -50.43
CA GLN A 316 -7.15 -5.92 -51.03
C GLN A 316 -8.30 -6.13 -50.07
N GLY A 317 -8.96 -5.04 -49.68
CA GLY A 317 -10.17 -5.02 -48.89
C GLY A 317 -11.41 -5.45 -49.69
N PHE A 318 -12.54 -5.52 -49.01
CA PHE A 318 -13.83 -5.86 -49.63
C PHE A 318 -14.98 -5.11 -48.97
N ALA A 319 -16.08 -4.90 -49.68
CA ALA A 319 -17.26 -4.23 -49.16
C ALA A 319 -17.93 -5.05 -48.06
N LEU A 320 -18.30 -4.41 -46.97
CA LEU A 320 -19.16 -4.95 -45.93
C LEU A 320 -20.63 -4.66 -46.24
N PRO A 321 -21.60 -5.42 -45.64
CA PRO A 321 -23.02 -5.13 -45.90
C PRO A 321 -23.39 -3.70 -45.48
N GLU A 322 -23.89 -2.90 -46.42
CA GLU A 322 -24.17 -1.47 -46.29
C GLU A 322 -25.04 -1.11 -45.09
N LYS A 323 -25.99 -2.00 -44.78
CA LYS A 323 -26.92 -1.82 -43.63
C LYS A 323 -26.26 -1.76 -42.26
N TYR A 324 -25.01 -2.19 -42.12
CA TYR A 324 -24.24 -2.12 -40.86
C TYR A 324 -23.26 -0.96 -40.86
N ALA A 325 -22.90 -0.40 -42.01
CA ALA A 325 -21.90 0.64 -42.13
C ALA A 325 -22.24 1.87 -41.26
N GLY A 326 -21.27 2.34 -40.48
CA GLY A 326 -21.42 3.49 -39.58
C GLY A 326 -22.17 3.21 -38.27
N LEU A 327 -22.73 2.01 -38.05
CA LEU A 327 -23.35 1.64 -36.79
C LEU A 327 -22.28 1.42 -35.70
N ASP A 328 -22.57 1.90 -34.51
CA ASP A 328 -21.81 1.51 -33.33
C ASP A 328 -21.84 -0.01 -33.15
N ARG A 329 -20.74 -0.59 -32.66
CA ARG A 329 -20.56 -2.06 -32.51
C ARG A 329 -21.73 -2.76 -31.80
N PHE A 330 -22.33 -2.13 -30.77
CA PHE A 330 -23.45 -2.74 -30.03
C PHE A 330 -24.78 -2.58 -30.78
N ALA A 331 -24.96 -1.49 -31.51
CA ALA A 331 -26.10 -1.31 -32.41
C ALA A 331 -26.00 -2.33 -33.57
N ALA A 332 -24.83 -2.48 -34.15
CA ALA A 332 -24.53 -3.49 -35.16
C ALA A 332 -24.78 -4.92 -34.66
N ARG A 333 -24.34 -5.26 -33.43
CA ARG A 333 -24.60 -6.53 -32.76
C ARG A 333 -26.11 -6.84 -32.74
N LYS A 334 -26.89 -5.86 -32.28
CA LYS A 334 -28.35 -6.01 -32.18
C LYS A 334 -28.98 -6.27 -33.56
N GLN A 335 -28.57 -5.52 -34.58
CA GLN A 335 -29.08 -5.66 -35.94
C GLN A 335 -28.64 -7.01 -36.57
N MET A 336 -27.35 -7.39 -36.41
CA MET A 336 -26.84 -8.66 -36.96
C MET A 336 -27.53 -9.88 -36.33
N VAL A 337 -27.78 -9.84 -35.00
CA VAL A 337 -28.51 -10.93 -34.33
C VAL A 337 -29.93 -11.08 -34.89
N ALA A 338 -30.64 -9.96 -35.13
CA ALA A 338 -31.96 -9.98 -35.72
C ALA A 338 -31.93 -10.58 -37.16
N ASP A 339 -30.94 -10.14 -37.95
CA ASP A 339 -30.79 -10.65 -39.34
C ASP A 339 -30.39 -12.12 -39.39
N LEU A 340 -29.55 -12.59 -38.46
CA LEU A 340 -29.20 -14.00 -38.31
C LEU A 340 -30.42 -14.85 -37.95
N GLN A 341 -31.30 -14.32 -37.11
CA GLN A 341 -32.57 -14.97 -36.75
C GLN A 341 -33.53 -15.04 -37.96
N GLU A 342 -33.70 -13.91 -38.66
CA GLU A 342 -34.56 -13.85 -39.84
C GLU A 342 -34.08 -14.79 -40.95
N GLN A 343 -32.76 -14.91 -41.19
CA GLN A 343 -32.16 -15.78 -42.20
C GLN A 343 -32.01 -17.25 -41.73
N GLY A 344 -32.40 -17.58 -40.49
CA GLY A 344 -32.34 -18.95 -39.95
C GLY A 344 -30.94 -19.45 -39.60
N PHE A 345 -29.98 -18.53 -39.43
CA PHE A 345 -28.62 -18.85 -38.98
C PHE A 345 -28.46 -18.83 -37.46
N LEU A 346 -29.33 -18.14 -36.72
CA LEU A 346 -29.31 -18.14 -35.25
C LEU A 346 -30.00 -19.42 -34.74
N VAL A 347 -29.24 -20.24 -34.01
CA VAL A 347 -29.74 -21.52 -33.47
C VAL A 347 -30.38 -21.32 -32.10
N GLU A 348 -29.66 -20.68 -31.18
CA GLU A 348 -30.12 -20.38 -29.81
C GLU A 348 -29.32 -19.23 -29.19
N ILE A 349 -29.87 -18.63 -28.14
CA ILE A 349 -29.21 -17.64 -27.31
C ILE A 349 -29.21 -18.19 -25.88
N LYS A 350 -28.01 -18.36 -25.28
CA LYS A 350 -27.85 -18.78 -23.90
C LYS A 350 -27.40 -17.63 -23.04
N ALA A 351 -27.97 -17.50 -21.84
CA ALA A 351 -27.41 -16.59 -20.84
C ALA A 351 -25.99 -17.05 -20.46
N HIS A 352 -25.07 -16.11 -20.40
CA HIS A 352 -23.68 -16.39 -20.10
C HIS A 352 -23.05 -15.24 -19.32
N THR A 353 -22.33 -15.58 -18.26
CA THR A 353 -21.58 -14.59 -17.49
C THR A 353 -20.27 -14.27 -18.20
N LEU A 354 -20.02 -12.99 -18.43
CA LEU A 354 -18.88 -12.48 -19.18
C LEU A 354 -17.94 -11.72 -18.25
N MET A 355 -16.66 -11.85 -18.49
CA MET A 355 -15.65 -10.90 -18.00
C MET A 355 -15.41 -9.84 -19.07
N THR A 356 -16.11 -8.71 -18.95
CA THR A 356 -16.05 -7.63 -19.93
C THR A 356 -14.87 -6.71 -19.64
N PRO A 357 -13.91 -6.52 -20.57
CA PRO A 357 -12.80 -5.59 -20.40
C PRO A 357 -13.31 -4.14 -20.51
N LYS A 358 -13.13 -3.35 -19.46
CA LYS A 358 -13.52 -1.94 -19.41
C LYS A 358 -12.35 -1.04 -19.06
N GLY A 359 -12.29 0.14 -19.68
CA GLY A 359 -11.33 1.16 -19.32
C GLY A 359 -11.57 1.66 -17.88
N ASP A 360 -10.55 1.67 -17.05
CA ASP A 360 -10.63 2.08 -15.63
C ASP A 360 -11.07 3.55 -15.50
N ARG A 361 -10.76 4.38 -16.49
CA ARG A 361 -11.06 5.82 -16.50
C ARG A 361 -12.41 6.17 -17.11
N THR A 362 -12.80 5.49 -18.19
CA THR A 362 -14.02 5.76 -18.94
C THR A 362 -15.17 4.85 -18.53
N GLY A 363 -14.89 3.63 -18.06
CA GLY A 363 -15.86 2.57 -17.87
C GLY A 363 -16.41 2.03 -19.22
N SER A 364 -15.86 2.48 -20.36
CA SER A 364 -16.23 1.97 -21.68
C SER A 364 -15.66 0.58 -21.91
N VAL A 365 -16.34 -0.22 -22.72
CA VAL A 365 -15.82 -1.52 -23.15
C VAL A 365 -14.63 -1.31 -24.09
N ILE A 366 -13.48 -1.87 -23.71
CA ILE A 366 -12.26 -1.84 -24.52
C ILE A 366 -12.43 -2.71 -25.77
N GLU A 367 -11.92 -2.21 -26.88
CA GLU A 367 -11.93 -2.94 -28.16
C GLU A 367 -10.52 -3.40 -28.52
N PRO A 368 -10.27 -4.71 -28.74
CA PRO A 368 -9.07 -5.16 -29.43
C PRO A 368 -9.05 -4.55 -30.83
N MET A 369 -8.12 -3.65 -31.12
CA MET A 369 -8.08 -2.84 -32.34
C MET A 369 -6.74 -2.97 -33.05
N LEU A 370 -6.77 -3.17 -34.35
CA LEU A 370 -5.58 -3.22 -35.20
C LEU A 370 -5.13 -1.81 -35.58
N THR A 371 -4.09 -1.30 -34.93
CA THR A 371 -3.58 0.06 -35.13
C THR A 371 -2.08 0.09 -35.37
N SER A 372 -1.58 1.16 -36.03
CA SER A 372 -0.15 1.41 -36.16
C SER A 372 0.35 2.08 -34.90
N GLN A 373 1.27 1.45 -34.19
CA GLN A 373 1.80 1.90 -32.89
C GLN A 373 3.32 1.77 -32.87
N TRP A 374 3.95 2.42 -31.89
CA TRP A 374 5.35 2.24 -31.58
C TRP A 374 5.51 1.18 -30.49
N PHE A 375 6.50 0.29 -30.66
CA PHE A 375 6.74 -0.84 -29.76
C PHE A 375 8.20 -0.92 -29.35
N VAL A 376 8.43 -1.39 -28.11
CA VAL A 376 9.73 -1.90 -27.67
C VAL A 376 9.72 -3.42 -27.85
N ALA A 377 10.71 -3.94 -28.56
CA ALA A 377 10.89 -5.37 -28.80
C ALA A 377 11.51 -6.04 -27.57
N MET A 378 10.67 -6.70 -26.77
CA MET A 378 11.07 -7.21 -25.45
C MET A 378 11.96 -8.44 -25.50
N SER A 379 11.88 -9.23 -26.58
CA SER A 379 12.64 -10.48 -26.77
C SER A 379 13.77 -10.34 -27.80
N ALA A 380 13.94 -9.18 -28.42
CA ALA A 380 15.02 -8.93 -29.36
C ALA A 380 16.33 -8.58 -28.64
N THR A 381 17.46 -8.97 -29.23
CA THR A 381 18.80 -8.58 -28.77
C THR A 381 19.22 -7.27 -29.43
N PRO A 382 19.90 -6.39 -28.69
CA PRO A 382 20.36 -5.09 -29.22
C PRO A 382 21.48 -5.27 -30.25
N ASN A 383 21.56 -4.34 -31.20
CA ASN A 383 22.63 -4.30 -32.23
C ASN A 383 23.93 -3.65 -31.70
N GLY A 384 24.17 -3.61 -30.38
CA GLY A 384 25.32 -3.00 -29.74
C GLY A 384 24.96 -1.71 -28.99
N GLY A 385 25.95 -0.91 -28.63
CA GLY A 385 25.72 0.38 -27.90
C GLY A 385 25.47 0.25 -26.39
N GLU A 386 25.61 -0.96 -25.83
CA GLU A 386 25.42 -1.21 -24.40
C GLU A 386 26.74 -1.10 -23.63
N PRO A 387 26.69 -0.70 -22.34
CA PRO A 387 27.84 -0.73 -21.47
C PRO A 387 28.36 -2.16 -21.24
N ASP A 388 29.66 -2.29 -20.98
CA ASP A 388 30.23 -3.60 -20.66
C ASP A 388 29.77 -4.09 -19.28
N SER A 389 29.02 -5.18 -19.28
CA SER A 389 28.41 -5.74 -18.07
C SER A 389 27.96 -7.18 -18.31
N GLU A 390 27.57 -7.87 -17.25
CA GLU A 390 26.97 -9.21 -17.36
C GLU A 390 25.61 -9.25 -18.10
N PHE A 391 24.96 -8.10 -18.30
CA PHE A 391 23.68 -7.96 -19.01
C PHE A 391 23.84 -7.67 -20.50
N LYS A 392 25.05 -7.37 -20.97
CA LYS A 392 25.33 -7.00 -22.36
C LYS A 392 24.92 -8.09 -23.35
N GLY A 393 24.27 -7.69 -24.43
CA GLY A 393 23.85 -8.59 -25.51
C GLY A 393 22.61 -9.44 -25.22
N LEU A 394 22.02 -9.28 -24.03
CA LEU A 394 20.75 -9.95 -23.68
C LEU A 394 19.54 -9.12 -24.12
N SER A 395 18.43 -9.79 -24.42
CA SER A 395 17.14 -9.14 -24.59
C SER A 395 16.64 -8.49 -23.27
N PHE A 396 15.67 -7.60 -23.35
CA PHE A 396 15.04 -7.02 -22.14
C PHE A 396 14.45 -8.10 -21.23
N ALA A 397 13.76 -9.08 -21.82
CA ALA A 397 13.20 -10.21 -21.07
C ALA A 397 14.28 -11.00 -20.33
N ASP A 398 15.41 -11.29 -21.00
CA ASP A 398 16.52 -12.04 -20.39
C ASP A 398 17.28 -11.25 -19.36
N LYS A 399 17.48 -9.93 -19.54
CA LYS A 399 18.01 -9.03 -18.53
C LYS A 399 17.19 -9.04 -17.26
N ALA A 400 15.86 -8.93 -17.42
CA ALA A 400 14.91 -8.92 -16.31
C ALA A 400 14.94 -10.24 -15.52
N LYS A 401 14.95 -11.37 -16.22
CA LYS A 401 15.06 -12.70 -15.58
C LYS A 401 16.40 -12.86 -14.88
N LYS A 402 17.51 -12.56 -15.57
CA LYS A 402 18.85 -12.70 -15.02
C LYS A 402 19.07 -11.89 -13.75
N ALA A 403 18.55 -10.66 -13.68
CA ALA A 403 18.70 -9.80 -12.52
C ALA A 403 18.06 -10.41 -11.25
N VAL A 404 16.95 -11.11 -11.39
CA VAL A 404 16.26 -11.77 -10.29
C VAL A 404 16.83 -13.16 -10.01
N ASP A 405 17.07 -13.96 -11.03
CA ASP A 405 17.60 -15.33 -10.88
C ASP A 405 19.01 -15.36 -10.27
N SER A 406 19.83 -14.35 -10.54
CA SER A 406 21.16 -14.20 -9.93
C SER A 406 21.12 -13.72 -8.47
N GLY A 407 19.95 -13.27 -7.98
CA GLY A 407 19.82 -12.64 -6.67
C GLY A 407 20.33 -11.19 -6.60
N ALA A 408 20.70 -10.58 -7.72
CA ALA A 408 21.09 -9.17 -7.77
C ALA A 408 19.89 -8.26 -7.40
N VAL A 409 18.68 -8.69 -7.72
CA VAL A 409 17.40 -8.10 -7.27
C VAL A 409 16.62 -9.13 -6.49
N ARG A 410 16.24 -8.83 -5.25
CA ARG A 410 15.50 -9.75 -4.37
C ARG A 410 14.11 -9.19 -4.06
N PHE A 411 13.08 -10.00 -4.17
CA PHE A 411 11.72 -9.63 -3.75
C PHE A 411 11.50 -9.98 -2.27
N ILE A 412 10.84 -9.10 -1.56
CA ILE A 412 10.48 -9.26 -0.16
C ILE A 412 8.97 -8.95 0.01
N PRO A 413 8.14 -9.95 0.31
CA PRO A 413 8.48 -11.38 0.46
C PRO A 413 8.80 -12.09 -0.87
N GLU A 414 9.59 -13.14 -0.79
CA GLU A 414 10.16 -13.88 -1.94
C GLU A 414 9.10 -14.50 -2.87
N ASN A 415 7.92 -14.82 -2.37
CA ASN A 415 6.85 -15.44 -3.16
C ASN A 415 6.43 -14.62 -4.39
N TRP A 416 6.70 -13.32 -4.44
CA TRP A 416 6.42 -12.46 -5.59
C TRP A 416 7.31 -12.74 -6.80
N VAL A 417 8.43 -13.47 -6.62
CA VAL A 417 9.26 -13.95 -7.72
C VAL A 417 8.45 -14.83 -8.69
N ASN A 418 7.53 -15.64 -8.19
CA ASN A 418 6.68 -16.48 -9.04
C ASN A 418 5.78 -15.63 -9.97
N THR A 419 5.15 -14.59 -9.43
CA THR A 419 4.34 -13.65 -10.21
C THR A 419 5.20 -12.92 -11.25
N TYR A 420 6.38 -12.44 -10.84
CA TYR A 420 7.33 -11.79 -11.72
C TYR A 420 7.76 -12.70 -12.89
N ASN A 421 8.17 -13.93 -12.60
CA ASN A 421 8.60 -14.90 -13.59
C ASN A 421 7.49 -15.31 -14.56
N GLN A 422 6.24 -15.42 -14.08
CA GLN A 422 5.09 -15.69 -14.95
C GLN A 422 4.93 -14.61 -16.02
N TRP A 423 5.10 -13.34 -15.65
CA TRP A 423 5.06 -12.23 -16.61
C TRP A 423 6.25 -12.24 -17.56
N MET A 424 7.48 -12.48 -17.07
CA MET A 424 8.68 -12.45 -17.89
C MET A 424 8.74 -13.58 -18.92
N ASN A 425 8.22 -14.75 -18.58
CA ASN A 425 8.19 -15.90 -19.48
C ASN A 425 7.20 -15.73 -20.64
N ASN A 426 6.18 -14.89 -20.49
CA ASN A 426 5.13 -14.66 -21.47
C ASN A 426 5.10 -13.20 -21.97
N ILE A 427 6.21 -12.49 -21.83
CA ILE A 427 6.24 -11.06 -22.15
C ILE A 427 6.02 -10.81 -23.64
N GLN A 428 5.13 -9.88 -23.94
CA GLN A 428 4.87 -9.39 -25.30
C GLN A 428 5.61 -8.08 -25.53
N ASP A 429 5.76 -7.69 -26.79
CA ASP A 429 6.34 -6.39 -27.14
C ASP A 429 5.49 -5.26 -26.55
N TRP A 430 6.15 -4.28 -25.97
CA TRP A 430 5.50 -3.21 -25.25
C TRP A 430 5.06 -2.08 -26.17
N CYS A 431 3.76 -1.83 -26.29
CA CYS A 431 3.19 -0.69 -27.00
C CYS A 431 3.46 0.59 -26.19
N ILE A 432 4.26 1.49 -26.74
CA ILE A 432 4.72 2.71 -26.08
C ILE A 432 4.10 4.00 -26.59
N SER A 433 3.27 3.97 -27.62
CA SER A 433 2.59 5.15 -28.15
C SER A 433 1.18 5.32 -27.59
N ARG A 434 0.80 6.56 -27.36
CA ARG A 434 -0.53 6.97 -26.91
C ARG A 434 -1.02 8.16 -27.75
N GLN A 435 -2.28 8.14 -28.17
CA GLN A 435 -2.91 9.18 -28.98
C GLN A 435 -3.46 10.30 -28.07
N LEU A 436 -2.59 10.82 -27.22
CA LEU A 436 -2.84 11.89 -26.28
C LEU A 436 -2.09 13.16 -26.69
N TRP A 437 -2.42 14.27 -26.05
CA TRP A 437 -1.65 15.51 -26.18
C TRP A 437 -0.69 15.71 -25.00
N TRP A 438 -1.04 15.22 -23.83
CA TRP A 438 -0.25 15.32 -22.60
C TRP A 438 0.68 14.11 -22.45
N GLY A 439 1.98 14.33 -22.51
CA GLY A 439 3.03 13.34 -22.40
C GLY A 439 4.28 13.73 -23.17
N HIS A 440 5.30 12.89 -23.14
CA HIS A 440 6.52 13.05 -23.94
C HIS A 440 6.21 12.76 -25.40
N GLN A 441 6.21 13.78 -26.24
CA GLN A 441 5.96 13.61 -27.67
C GLN A 441 7.08 12.81 -28.31
N ILE A 442 6.72 11.78 -29.06
CA ILE A 442 7.66 10.85 -29.69
C ILE A 442 8.64 11.60 -30.58
N PRO A 443 9.96 11.36 -30.46
CA PRO A 443 10.99 12.07 -31.22
C PRO A 443 11.20 11.40 -32.61
N ALA A 444 10.13 11.40 -33.40
CA ALA A 444 10.10 10.89 -34.77
C ALA A 444 9.48 11.92 -35.70
N TRP A 445 9.99 12.02 -36.91
CA TRP A 445 9.56 12.95 -37.94
C TRP A 445 9.30 12.20 -39.24
N TYR A 446 8.36 12.72 -40.00
CA TYR A 446 7.94 12.13 -41.29
C TYR A 446 8.13 13.11 -42.43
N ASP A 447 8.58 12.58 -43.58
CA ASP A 447 8.50 13.31 -44.82
C ASP A 447 7.16 13.05 -45.54
N ASN A 448 6.92 13.75 -46.62
CA ASN A 448 5.69 13.63 -47.40
C ASN A 448 5.51 12.25 -48.10
N GLU A 449 6.54 11.42 -48.10
CA GLU A 449 6.53 10.07 -48.65
C GLU A 449 6.24 9.03 -47.55
N GLY A 450 6.17 9.47 -46.28
CA GLY A 450 5.93 8.61 -45.14
C GLY A 450 7.17 7.93 -44.56
N ASN A 451 8.37 8.35 -44.99
CA ASN A 451 9.61 7.86 -44.40
C ASN A 451 9.77 8.45 -42.98
N VAL A 452 10.29 7.63 -42.08
CA VAL A 452 10.43 7.97 -40.66
C VAL A 452 11.89 8.29 -40.33
N TYR A 453 12.11 9.39 -39.61
CA TYR A 453 13.40 9.81 -39.12
C TYR A 453 13.33 10.01 -37.60
N VAL A 454 14.07 9.19 -36.85
CA VAL A 454 14.14 9.28 -35.38
C VAL A 454 15.40 10.04 -35.01
N ALA A 455 15.23 11.12 -34.25
CA ALA A 455 16.33 12.02 -33.93
C ALA A 455 16.05 12.73 -32.59
N ARG A 456 17.04 13.41 -32.02
CA ARG A 456 16.90 14.15 -30.77
C ARG A 456 16.11 15.44 -30.92
N ASN A 457 16.16 16.03 -32.11
CA ASN A 457 15.45 17.26 -32.44
C ASN A 457 15.19 17.32 -33.96
N GLN A 458 14.39 18.31 -34.36
CA GLN A 458 14.02 18.49 -35.78
C GLN A 458 15.22 18.75 -36.70
N GLU A 459 16.20 19.49 -36.24
CA GLU A 459 17.40 19.82 -37.02
C GLU A 459 18.21 18.55 -37.37
N GLU A 460 18.36 17.65 -36.40
CA GLU A 460 19.00 16.36 -36.61
C GLU A 460 18.18 15.48 -37.55
N ALA A 461 16.86 15.45 -37.41
CA ALA A 461 15.97 14.69 -38.30
C ALA A 461 16.02 15.22 -39.75
N GLU A 462 15.98 16.52 -39.94
CA GLU A 462 16.10 17.16 -41.25
C GLU A 462 17.47 16.91 -41.92
N LYS A 463 18.53 16.87 -41.09
CA LYS A 463 19.86 16.50 -41.57
C LYS A 463 19.93 15.02 -42.01
N GLN A 464 19.31 14.11 -41.26
CA GLN A 464 19.20 12.69 -41.65
C GLN A 464 18.40 12.53 -42.95
N ALA A 465 17.32 13.26 -43.09
CA ALA A 465 16.43 13.23 -44.24
C ALA A 465 17.06 13.88 -45.49
N GLY A 466 17.98 14.80 -45.30
CA GLY A 466 18.46 15.71 -46.37
C GLY A 466 17.36 16.65 -46.89
N LYS A 467 16.31 16.89 -46.13
CA LYS A 467 15.11 17.68 -46.47
C LYS A 467 14.71 18.51 -45.25
N THR A 468 14.03 19.61 -45.47
CA THR A 468 13.40 20.45 -44.44
C THR A 468 11.88 20.29 -44.46
N GLY A 469 11.20 20.75 -43.42
CA GLY A 469 9.74 20.73 -43.35
C GLY A 469 9.16 19.35 -42.98
N LEU A 470 9.86 18.57 -42.18
CA LEU A 470 9.37 17.31 -41.69
C LEU A 470 8.24 17.54 -40.65
N THR A 471 7.28 16.64 -40.62
CA THR A 471 6.17 16.65 -39.66
C THR A 471 6.51 15.74 -38.47
N ARG A 472 6.46 16.26 -37.25
CA ARG A 472 6.70 15.48 -36.06
C ARG A 472 5.53 14.53 -35.77
N GLU A 473 5.84 13.35 -35.23
CA GLU A 473 4.85 12.42 -34.68
C GLU A 473 3.93 13.11 -33.67
N GLU A 474 2.62 12.94 -33.75
CA GLU A 474 1.65 13.57 -32.87
C GLU A 474 1.47 12.79 -31.55
N ASP A 475 1.71 11.48 -31.58
CA ASP A 475 1.58 10.61 -30.43
C ASP A 475 2.62 10.94 -29.34
N VAL A 476 2.24 10.66 -28.12
CA VAL A 476 3.13 10.75 -26.97
C VAL A 476 3.51 9.35 -26.47
N LEU A 477 4.56 9.27 -25.66
CA LEU A 477 4.99 8.02 -25.04
C LEU A 477 4.08 7.63 -23.88
N ASP A 478 3.95 6.33 -23.67
CA ASP A 478 3.37 5.74 -22.47
C ASP A 478 4.06 6.29 -21.21
N THR A 479 3.29 6.67 -20.20
CA THR A 479 3.78 7.15 -18.90
C THR A 479 4.85 6.22 -18.30
N TRP A 480 4.65 4.91 -18.43
CA TRP A 480 5.59 3.93 -17.91
C TRP A 480 6.97 3.94 -18.60
N PHE A 481 7.07 4.52 -19.79
CA PHE A 481 8.36 4.65 -20.48
C PHE A 481 9.28 5.61 -19.71
N SER A 482 8.82 6.80 -19.38
CA SER A 482 9.60 7.77 -18.60
C SER A 482 9.77 7.32 -17.14
N SER A 483 8.74 6.72 -16.55
CA SER A 483 8.80 6.23 -15.16
C SER A 483 9.80 5.08 -14.97
N ALA A 484 10.03 4.27 -16.00
CA ALA A 484 11.05 3.21 -15.98
C ALA A 484 12.50 3.75 -15.92
N LEU A 485 12.71 5.01 -16.26
CA LEU A 485 14.04 5.63 -16.29
C LEU A 485 14.41 6.30 -14.96
N VAL A 486 13.46 6.43 -14.04
CA VAL A 486 13.65 7.14 -12.75
C VAL A 486 14.92 6.70 -12.00
N PRO A 487 15.29 5.41 -11.92
CA PRO A 487 16.45 4.99 -11.14
C PRO A 487 17.78 5.64 -11.55
N PHE A 488 17.93 6.04 -12.79
CA PHE A 488 19.16 6.65 -13.30
C PHE A 488 18.97 8.07 -13.84
N SER A 489 17.79 8.42 -14.36
CA SER A 489 17.51 9.77 -14.83
C SER A 489 17.54 10.82 -13.72
N THR A 490 17.12 10.45 -12.50
CA THR A 490 17.14 11.32 -11.33
C THR A 490 18.56 11.49 -10.74
N LEU A 491 19.47 10.63 -11.11
CA LEU A 491 20.87 10.65 -10.69
C LEU A 491 21.81 11.26 -11.74
N GLY A 492 21.27 11.81 -12.83
CA GLY A 492 22.00 12.61 -13.80
C GLY A 492 22.52 11.88 -15.05
N TRP A 493 22.13 10.61 -15.27
CA TRP A 493 22.44 9.92 -16.53
C TRP A 493 21.92 10.74 -17.75
N PRO A 494 22.64 10.84 -18.85
CA PRO A 494 23.82 10.02 -19.29
C PRO A 494 25.18 10.50 -18.76
N SER A 495 25.25 11.56 -17.96
CA SER A 495 26.51 12.03 -17.40
C SER A 495 27.00 11.11 -16.27
N GLU A 496 28.33 10.95 -16.16
CA GLU A 496 29.00 10.21 -15.07
C GLU A 496 29.02 11.07 -13.79
N THR A 497 27.95 11.06 -13.02
CA THR A 497 27.79 11.85 -11.80
C THR A 497 28.25 11.10 -10.55
N ASP A 498 28.56 11.82 -9.47
CA ASP A 498 28.84 11.21 -8.17
C ASP A 498 27.58 10.60 -7.54
N GLU A 499 26.42 11.13 -7.86
CA GLU A 499 25.12 10.56 -7.47
C GLU A 499 24.92 9.16 -8.07
N LEU A 500 25.23 8.95 -9.35
CA LEU A 500 25.16 7.62 -9.97
C LEU A 500 26.13 6.64 -9.31
N LYS A 501 27.30 7.09 -8.90
CA LYS A 501 28.30 6.25 -8.21
C LYS A 501 27.83 5.89 -6.79
N ALA A 502 27.26 6.87 -6.07
CA ALA A 502 26.86 6.70 -4.69
C ALA A 502 25.54 5.92 -4.51
N PHE A 503 24.54 6.14 -5.40
CA PHE A 503 23.16 5.76 -5.17
C PHE A 503 22.58 4.77 -6.18
N LEU A 504 23.33 4.36 -7.20
CA LEU A 504 22.92 3.31 -8.13
C LEU A 504 23.81 2.06 -7.98
N PRO A 505 23.24 0.88 -7.64
CA PRO A 505 21.84 0.60 -7.37
C PRO A 505 21.36 1.19 -6.04
N SER A 506 20.09 1.57 -5.97
CA SER A 506 19.47 1.92 -4.68
C SER A 506 19.35 0.67 -3.79
N ASN A 507 19.24 0.88 -2.49
CA ASN A 507 19.19 -0.23 -1.53
C ASN A 507 17.86 -0.96 -1.60
N VAL A 508 16.77 -0.19 -1.70
CA VAL A 508 15.43 -0.76 -1.71
C VAL A 508 14.46 0.08 -2.54
N LEU A 509 13.57 -0.62 -3.23
CA LEU A 509 12.35 -0.08 -3.80
C LEU A 509 11.19 -0.50 -2.91
N VAL A 510 10.33 0.43 -2.51
CA VAL A 510 9.10 0.14 -1.75
C VAL A 510 7.89 0.41 -2.64
N THR A 511 7.09 -0.61 -2.91
CA THR A 511 5.96 -0.49 -3.83
C THR A 511 4.84 -1.48 -3.53
N GLY A 512 3.64 -1.25 -4.07
CA GLY A 512 2.56 -2.23 -4.10
C GLY A 512 2.79 -3.32 -5.15
N TYR A 513 2.10 -4.44 -5.00
CA TYR A 513 2.24 -5.60 -5.91
C TYR A 513 1.65 -5.35 -7.29
N GLU A 514 0.72 -4.41 -7.42
CA GLU A 514 -0.01 -4.12 -8.66
C GLU A 514 0.85 -3.56 -9.77
N ILE A 515 2.02 -3.00 -9.45
CA ILE A 515 2.94 -2.41 -10.43
C ILE A 515 4.26 -3.16 -10.58
N ILE A 516 4.33 -4.41 -10.13
CA ILE A 516 5.53 -5.26 -10.30
C ILE A 516 5.91 -5.36 -11.78
N PHE A 517 4.97 -5.66 -12.66
CA PHE A 517 5.23 -5.78 -14.10
C PHE A 517 5.45 -4.41 -14.75
N PHE A 518 4.56 -3.46 -14.48
CA PHE A 518 4.53 -2.18 -15.21
C PHE A 518 5.67 -1.23 -14.83
N TRP A 519 6.15 -1.32 -13.59
CA TRP A 519 7.19 -0.43 -13.11
C TRP A 519 8.46 -1.16 -12.68
N VAL A 520 8.36 -2.12 -11.77
CA VAL A 520 9.54 -2.82 -11.23
C VAL A 520 10.32 -3.52 -12.35
N ALA A 521 9.66 -4.35 -13.16
CA ALA A 521 10.30 -5.07 -14.25
C ALA A 521 10.89 -4.11 -15.30
N ARG A 522 10.15 -3.06 -15.67
CA ARG A 522 10.60 -2.08 -16.67
C ARG A 522 11.79 -1.26 -16.17
N MET A 523 11.83 -0.89 -14.89
CA MET A 523 13.03 -0.27 -14.30
C MET A 523 14.24 -1.20 -14.35
N ILE A 524 14.07 -2.48 -14.04
CA ILE A 524 15.15 -3.47 -14.12
C ILE A 524 15.68 -3.55 -15.58
N MET A 525 14.79 -3.66 -16.56
CA MET A 525 15.13 -3.74 -17.98
C MET A 525 15.91 -2.51 -18.45
N MET A 526 15.36 -1.32 -18.22
CA MET A 526 15.95 -0.08 -18.70
C MET A 526 17.27 0.25 -17.99
N THR A 527 17.31 0.08 -16.66
CA THR A 527 18.52 0.40 -15.91
C THR A 527 19.66 -0.55 -16.24
N THR A 528 19.41 -1.85 -16.33
CA THR A 528 20.45 -2.83 -16.72
C THR A 528 20.93 -2.60 -18.14
N HIS A 529 20.06 -2.17 -19.05
CA HIS A 529 20.41 -1.87 -20.43
C HIS A 529 21.32 -0.65 -20.57
N PHE A 530 20.96 0.46 -19.92
CA PHE A 530 21.65 1.74 -20.09
C PHE A 530 22.84 1.95 -19.16
N THR A 531 22.86 1.30 -18.00
CA THR A 531 23.90 1.51 -16.98
C THR A 531 24.74 0.26 -16.71
N GLY A 532 24.32 -0.91 -17.17
CA GLY A 532 24.96 -2.19 -16.83
C GLY A 532 24.78 -2.62 -15.36
N LYS A 533 23.97 -1.90 -14.58
CA LYS A 533 23.69 -2.18 -13.16
C LYS A 533 22.21 -2.44 -12.96
N VAL A 534 21.86 -3.17 -11.90
CA VAL A 534 20.46 -3.26 -11.45
C VAL A 534 20.01 -1.93 -10.84
N PRO A 535 18.69 -1.58 -10.89
CA PRO A 535 18.22 -0.31 -10.36
C PRO A 535 18.20 -0.26 -8.83
N PHE A 536 17.95 -1.39 -8.19
CA PHE A 536 17.82 -1.58 -6.74
C PHE A 536 18.17 -3.02 -6.34
N LYS A 537 18.54 -3.21 -5.08
CA LYS A 537 18.90 -4.54 -4.54
C LYS A 537 17.69 -5.31 -4.03
N ASP A 538 16.86 -4.65 -3.23
CA ASP A 538 15.65 -5.23 -2.66
C ASP A 538 14.39 -4.57 -3.22
N VAL A 539 13.33 -5.36 -3.41
CA VAL A 539 12.00 -4.89 -3.77
C VAL A 539 11.06 -5.30 -2.65
N TYR A 540 10.77 -4.35 -1.77
CA TYR A 540 9.81 -4.56 -0.69
C TYR A 540 8.40 -4.32 -1.22
N ILE A 541 7.61 -5.39 -1.26
CA ILE A 541 6.23 -5.37 -1.72
C ILE A 541 5.30 -5.29 -0.51
N HIS A 542 4.58 -4.17 -0.40
CA HIS A 542 3.57 -3.99 0.63
C HIS A 542 2.15 -4.30 0.11
N GLY A 543 1.24 -4.55 1.04
CA GLY A 543 -0.19 -4.71 0.74
C GLY A 543 -0.87 -3.37 0.46
N ILE A 544 -2.12 -3.44 0.02
CA ILE A 544 -2.96 -2.26 -0.25
C ILE A 544 -3.72 -1.88 1.02
N VAL A 545 -3.76 -0.57 1.32
CA VAL A 545 -4.62 -0.02 2.37
C VAL A 545 -6.03 0.17 1.78
N ARG A 546 -6.98 -0.52 2.40
CA ARG A 546 -8.40 -0.54 2.02
C ARG A 546 -9.23 0.27 3.02
N ASP A 547 -10.44 0.62 2.64
CA ASP A 547 -11.39 1.26 3.56
C ASP A 547 -11.88 0.25 4.63
N HIS A 548 -12.72 0.73 5.55
CA HIS A 548 -13.25 -0.06 6.65
C HIS A 548 -14.13 -1.24 6.21
N GLU A 549 -14.66 -1.22 4.97
CA GLU A 549 -15.42 -2.30 4.35
C GLU A 549 -14.53 -3.28 3.55
N GLY A 550 -13.24 -3.02 3.48
CA GLY A 550 -12.29 -3.83 2.70
C GLY A 550 -12.25 -3.51 1.21
N LYS A 551 -12.83 -2.38 0.78
CA LYS A 551 -12.80 -1.92 -0.61
C LYS A 551 -11.54 -1.09 -0.88
N LYS A 552 -11.03 -1.14 -2.11
CA LYS A 552 -9.95 -0.25 -2.55
C LYS A 552 -10.42 1.21 -2.46
N MET A 553 -9.59 2.07 -1.88
CA MET A 553 -9.88 3.50 -1.82
C MET A 553 -9.66 4.15 -3.18
N SER A 554 -10.68 4.88 -3.66
CA SER A 554 -10.63 5.66 -4.89
C SER A 554 -11.44 6.94 -4.75
N LYS A 555 -10.94 8.06 -5.30
CA LYS A 555 -11.68 9.33 -5.35
C LYS A 555 -12.96 9.20 -6.15
N SER A 556 -12.93 8.45 -7.23
CA SER A 556 -14.08 8.22 -8.09
C SER A 556 -15.21 7.42 -7.41
N GLU A 557 -14.90 6.71 -6.33
CA GLU A 557 -15.89 5.98 -5.51
C GLU A 557 -16.28 6.74 -4.23
N GLY A 558 -15.64 7.87 -3.93
CA GLY A 558 -15.96 8.70 -2.76
C GLY A 558 -15.58 8.09 -1.41
N ASN A 559 -14.71 7.08 -1.37
CA ASN A 559 -14.28 6.41 -0.13
C ASN A 559 -12.83 6.72 0.27
N VAL A 560 -12.16 7.63 -0.43
CA VAL A 560 -10.80 8.09 -0.10
C VAL A 560 -10.80 8.95 1.16
N ILE A 561 -9.75 8.79 1.95
CA ILE A 561 -9.39 9.66 3.07
C ILE A 561 -8.04 10.28 2.75
N ASP A 562 -7.98 11.61 2.81
CA ASP A 562 -6.76 12.38 2.70
C ASP A 562 -5.96 12.24 4.01
N PRO A 563 -4.68 11.87 3.97
CA PRO A 563 -3.86 11.78 5.18
C PRO A 563 -3.84 13.07 6.02
N VAL A 564 -3.87 14.22 5.36
CA VAL A 564 -3.86 15.52 6.05
C VAL A 564 -5.16 15.76 6.81
N ASP A 565 -6.30 15.29 6.31
CA ASP A 565 -7.58 15.36 7.03
C ASP A 565 -7.56 14.53 8.32
N LEU A 566 -6.78 13.46 8.38
CA LEU A 566 -6.57 12.70 9.62
C LEU A 566 -5.58 13.41 10.56
N ILE A 567 -4.52 13.98 10.00
CA ILE A 567 -3.49 14.68 10.78
C ILE A 567 -4.06 15.94 11.43
N ASP A 568 -4.70 16.80 10.64
CA ASP A 568 -5.16 18.13 11.07
C ASP A 568 -6.60 18.14 11.59
N GLY A 569 -7.36 17.11 11.24
CA GLY A 569 -8.81 17.07 11.43
C GLY A 569 -9.55 17.79 10.29
N ILE A 570 -10.80 17.46 10.09
CA ILE A 570 -11.69 18.08 9.12
C ILE A 570 -13.14 18.05 9.58
N ASP A 571 -13.85 19.17 9.43
CA ASP A 571 -15.26 19.27 9.73
C ASP A 571 -16.09 18.43 8.75
N LEU A 572 -17.25 17.95 9.19
CA LEU A 572 -18.15 17.10 8.40
C LEU A 572 -18.51 17.74 7.06
N ASP A 573 -18.88 19.03 7.04
CA ASP A 573 -19.33 19.70 5.81
C ASP A 573 -18.23 19.72 4.74
N LYS A 574 -17.00 20.05 5.13
CA LYS A 574 -15.85 20.01 4.22
C LYS A 574 -15.52 18.59 3.75
N LEU A 575 -15.64 17.61 4.63
CA LEU A 575 -15.42 16.20 4.32
C LEU A 575 -16.44 15.68 3.30
N LEU A 576 -17.71 16.07 3.45
CA LEU A 576 -18.78 15.71 2.50
C LEU A 576 -18.45 16.26 1.10
N VAL A 577 -18.06 17.55 1.00
CA VAL A 577 -17.65 18.14 -0.27
C VAL A 577 -16.48 17.39 -0.89
N LYS A 578 -15.42 17.10 -0.12
CA LYS A 578 -14.27 16.35 -0.63
C LYS A 578 -14.63 14.98 -1.17
N ARG A 579 -15.49 14.22 -0.47
CA ARG A 579 -15.84 12.85 -0.83
C ARG A 579 -16.86 12.74 -1.95
N THR A 580 -17.62 13.79 -2.22
CA THR A 580 -18.62 13.83 -3.31
C THR A 580 -18.12 14.54 -4.57
N THR A 581 -16.95 15.15 -4.53
CA THR A 581 -16.33 15.80 -5.69
C THR A 581 -15.58 14.81 -6.56
N GLY A 582 -15.87 14.79 -7.88
CA GLY A 582 -15.16 13.97 -8.86
C GLY A 582 -15.57 12.49 -8.87
N LEU A 583 -16.76 12.17 -8.42
CA LEU A 583 -17.32 10.82 -8.52
C LEU A 583 -17.45 10.36 -9.97
N ARG A 584 -17.12 9.11 -10.24
CA ARG A 584 -17.30 8.47 -11.56
C ARG A 584 -18.79 8.47 -11.97
N LYS A 585 -19.68 8.29 -10.98
CA LYS A 585 -21.13 8.32 -11.13
C LYS A 585 -21.69 9.41 -10.19
N PRO A 586 -21.91 10.64 -10.66
CA PRO A 586 -22.40 11.74 -9.82
C PRO A 586 -23.70 11.44 -9.08
N GLU A 587 -24.56 10.59 -9.65
CA GLU A 587 -25.80 10.13 -9.02
C GLU A 587 -25.61 9.33 -7.73
N THR A 588 -24.41 8.86 -7.44
CA THR A 588 -24.09 8.15 -6.19
C THR A 588 -23.77 9.08 -5.02
N ALA A 589 -23.66 10.39 -5.25
CA ALA A 589 -23.31 11.37 -4.21
C ALA A 589 -24.19 11.27 -2.93
N PRO A 590 -25.53 11.15 -3.00
CA PRO A 590 -26.35 11.00 -1.78
C PRO A 590 -25.98 9.78 -0.95
N LYS A 591 -25.63 8.66 -1.58
CA LYS A 591 -25.19 7.43 -0.90
C LYS A 591 -23.83 7.62 -0.21
N VAL A 592 -22.90 8.31 -0.86
CA VAL A 592 -21.59 8.66 -0.29
C VAL A 592 -21.75 9.59 0.90
N GLU A 593 -22.63 10.59 0.81
CA GLU A 593 -22.94 11.48 1.94
C GLU A 593 -23.50 10.74 3.15
N GLU A 594 -24.50 9.87 2.94
CA GLU A 594 -25.09 9.08 4.02
C GLU A 594 -24.06 8.18 4.70
N ALA A 595 -23.23 7.47 3.92
CA ALA A 595 -22.15 6.65 4.44
C ALA A 595 -21.11 7.48 5.21
N THR A 596 -20.78 8.68 4.73
CA THR A 596 -19.85 9.60 5.40
C THR A 596 -20.40 10.11 6.73
N LYS A 597 -21.65 10.56 6.77
CA LYS A 597 -22.33 11.01 8.00
C LYS A 597 -22.42 9.90 9.06
N LYS A 598 -22.64 8.66 8.62
CA LYS A 598 -22.66 7.49 9.50
C LYS A 598 -21.31 7.17 10.11
N LEU A 599 -20.24 7.26 9.30
CA LEU A 599 -18.88 6.93 9.72
C LEU A 599 -18.22 8.05 10.52
N PHE A 600 -18.48 9.31 10.16
CA PHE A 600 -17.90 10.51 10.73
C PHE A 600 -18.98 11.55 11.09
N PRO A 601 -19.78 11.32 12.13
CA PRO A 601 -20.92 12.20 12.45
C PRO A 601 -20.54 13.66 12.69
N GLU A 602 -19.34 13.91 13.20
CA GLU A 602 -18.79 15.24 13.54
C GLU A 602 -17.55 15.61 12.70
N GLY A 603 -17.28 14.86 11.63
CA GLY A 603 -16.04 14.94 10.89
C GLY A 603 -14.91 14.07 11.46
N ILE A 604 -13.68 14.31 11.03
CA ILE A 604 -12.50 13.55 11.49
C ILE A 604 -11.75 14.44 12.51
N PRO A 605 -11.55 13.99 13.75
CA PRO A 605 -10.76 14.74 14.72
C PRO A 605 -9.26 14.70 14.38
N SER A 606 -8.51 15.75 14.74
CA SER A 606 -7.07 15.77 14.57
C SER A 606 -6.38 14.66 15.37
N MET A 607 -5.53 13.88 14.69
CA MET A 607 -4.75 12.78 15.28
C MET A 607 -3.26 13.13 15.42
N GLY A 608 -2.74 14.02 14.57
CA GLY A 608 -1.33 14.30 14.41
C GLY A 608 -0.62 13.34 13.45
N ALA A 609 0.50 13.80 12.88
CA ALA A 609 1.28 13.02 11.91
C ALA A 609 1.92 11.78 12.56
N ASP A 610 2.44 11.90 13.77
CA ASP A 610 3.07 10.77 14.48
C ASP A 610 2.09 9.62 14.73
N ALA A 611 0.84 9.91 15.11
CA ALA A 611 -0.18 8.89 15.30
C ALA A 611 -0.54 8.18 14.00
N LEU A 612 -0.66 8.92 12.90
CA LEU A 612 -0.86 8.34 11.56
C LEU A 612 0.32 7.43 11.18
N ARG A 613 1.54 7.91 11.32
CA ARG A 613 2.76 7.18 10.98
C ARG A 613 2.91 5.89 11.78
N PHE A 614 2.64 5.94 13.08
CA PHE A 614 2.69 4.74 13.93
C PHE A 614 1.61 3.73 13.54
N THR A 615 0.41 4.21 13.16
CA THR A 615 -0.66 3.37 12.62
C THR A 615 -0.20 2.67 11.35
N MET A 616 0.39 3.39 10.41
CA MET A 616 0.90 2.84 9.15
C MET A 616 2.02 1.83 9.40
N ALA A 617 3.00 2.15 10.25
CA ALA A 617 4.05 1.22 10.63
C ALA A 617 3.50 -0.08 11.22
N SER A 618 2.48 0.00 12.08
CA SER A 618 1.84 -1.17 12.69
C SER A 618 1.10 -2.08 11.68
N TYR A 619 0.77 -1.58 10.50
CA TYR A 619 0.18 -2.35 9.41
C TYR A 619 1.20 -2.98 8.47
N ALA A 620 2.44 -2.53 8.52
CA ALA A 620 3.47 -2.91 7.56
C ALA A 620 4.03 -4.32 7.81
N SER A 621 3.15 -5.30 7.72
CA SER A 621 3.48 -6.72 7.61
C SER A 621 3.70 -7.10 6.15
N LEU A 622 4.52 -8.15 5.91
CA LEU A 622 4.90 -8.55 4.57
C LEU A 622 3.70 -8.97 3.71
N GLY A 623 3.40 -8.22 2.65
CA GLY A 623 2.55 -8.62 1.54
C GLY A 623 1.04 -8.65 1.79
N ARG A 624 0.54 -8.25 2.95
CA ARG A 624 -0.90 -8.30 3.27
C ARG A 624 -1.59 -6.95 3.06
N SER A 625 -2.77 -6.97 2.43
CA SER A 625 -3.67 -5.82 2.42
C SER A 625 -4.34 -5.66 3.79
N VAL A 626 -4.56 -4.41 4.21
CA VAL A 626 -5.12 -4.06 5.52
C VAL A 626 -6.26 -3.09 5.37
N ASN A 627 -7.26 -3.21 6.25
CA ASN A 627 -8.35 -2.26 6.35
C ASN A 627 -7.95 -1.15 7.33
N PHE A 628 -8.09 0.10 6.92
CA PHE A 628 -7.78 1.23 7.79
C PHE A 628 -8.78 1.34 8.93
N ASP A 629 -8.27 1.42 10.17
CA ASP A 629 -9.06 1.52 11.40
C ASP A 629 -8.76 2.83 12.14
N PHE A 630 -9.75 3.72 12.22
CA PHE A 630 -9.64 5.00 12.93
C PHE A 630 -9.41 4.84 14.44
N LYS A 631 -9.96 3.79 15.06
CA LYS A 631 -9.75 3.53 16.49
C LYS A 631 -8.29 3.20 16.79
N ARG A 632 -7.61 2.54 15.86
CA ARG A 632 -6.19 2.26 15.99
C ARG A 632 -5.37 3.56 15.95
N ALA A 633 -5.70 4.47 15.04
CA ALA A 633 -5.05 5.79 14.97
C ALA A 633 -5.29 6.61 16.25
N GLU A 634 -6.50 6.56 16.81
CA GLU A 634 -6.80 7.17 18.10
C GLU A 634 -6.01 6.53 19.26
N GLY A 635 -5.85 5.22 19.25
CA GLY A 635 -5.01 4.47 20.18
C GLY A 635 -3.56 4.97 20.16
N TYR A 636 -3.00 5.19 18.97
CA TYR A 636 -1.63 5.68 18.85
C TYR A 636 -1.48 7.19 19.15
N ARG A 637 -2.52 8.00 18.94
CA ARG A 637 -2.56 9.35 19.49
C ARG A 637 -2.46 9.32 21.03
N ASN A 638 -3.16 8.42 21.69
CA ASN A 638 -3.06 8.21 23.11
C ASN A 638 -1.69 7.70 23.55
N PHE A 639 -1.02 6.91 22.72
CA PHE A 639 0.35 6.49 22.92
C PHE A 639 1.33 7.69 22.90
N CYS A 640 1.19 8.60 21.95
CA CYS A 640 1.98 9.84 21.93
C CYS A 640 1.74 10.68 23.20
N ASN A 641 0.49 10.81 23.65
CA ASN A 641 0.17 11.45 24.92
C ASN A 641 0.81 10.74 26.12
N LYS A 642 0.88 9.41 26.12
CA LYS A 642 1.53 8.62 27.16
C LYS A 642 3.03 8.92 27.24
N ILE A 643 3.72 8.98 26.09
CA ILE A 643 5.14 9.32 25.98
C ILE A 643 5.39 10.74 26.54
N TRP A 644 4.56 11.70 26.14
CA TRP A 644 4.64 13.08 26.62
C TRP A 644 4.51 13.19 28.13
N ASN A 645 3.50 12.52 28.69
CA ASN A 645 3.27 12.52 30.14
C ASN A 645 4.37 11.76 30.89
N ALA A 646 4.91 10.69 30.36
CA ALA A 646 6.05 9.97 30.89
C ALA A 646 7.30 10.87 30.95
N THR A 647 7.55 11.63 29.88
CA THR A 647 8.64 12.60 29.83
C THR A 647 8.44 13.70 30.90
N ASN A 648 7.23 14.25 31.02
CA ASN A 648 6.93 15.23 32.07
C ASN A 648 7.22 14.67 33.47
N PHE A 649 6.83 13.40 33.72
CA PHE A 649 7.15 12.76 35.01
C PHE A 649 8.67 12.66 35.21
N VAL A 650 9.44 12.27 34.19
CA VAL A 650 10.90 12.20 34.28
C VAL A 650 11.48 13.58 34.58
N LEU A 651 11.08 14.61 33.86
CA LEU A 651 11.56 15.98 34.05
C LEU A 651 11.25 16.50 35.43
N MET A 652 10.04 16.25 35.97
CA MET A 652 9.67 16.66 37.36
C MET A 652 10.58 16.04 38.41
N ASN A 653 11.17 14.87 38.16
CA ASN A 653 12.00 14.16 39.10
C ASN A 653 13.51 14.29 38.86
N THR A 654 13.89 14.91 37.72
CA THR A 654 15.31 15.01 37.34
C THR A 654 15.79 16.44 37.15
N GLU A 655 14.91 17.41 36.82
CA GLU A 655 15.28 18.82 36.68
C GLU A 655 15.84 19.41 37.97
N ASN A 656 17.02 19.99 37.91
CA ASN A 656 17.78 20.51 39.05
C ASN A 656 18.07 19.49 40.16
N GLN A 657 18.12 18.20 39.83
CA GLN A 657 18.44 17.12 40.75
C GLN A 657 19.79 16.47 40.35
N ASP A 658 20.38 15.77 41.32
CA ASP A 658 21.54 14.94 41.07
C ASP A 658 21.14 13.68 40.31
N CYS A 659 21.53 13.62 39.04
CA CYS A 659 21.24 12.52 38.10
C CYS A 659 22.47 11.67 37.74
N GLY A 660 23.62 11.94 38.37
CA GLY A 660 24.86 11.24 38.07
C GLY A 660 25.44 11.53 36.68
N TYR A 661 25.14 12.73 36.13
CA TYR A 661 25.72 13.29 34.92
C TYR A 661 26.46 14.57 35.21
N GLY A 662 27.27 15.06 34.28
CA GLY A 662 28.01 16.32 34.44
C GLY A 662 28.89 16.33 35.67
N ALA A 663 28.71 17.30 36.58
CA ALA A 663 29.51 17.46 37.78
C ALA A 663 29.42 16.28 38.77
N THR A 664 28.34 15.49 38.71
CA THR A 664 28.13 14.33 39.60
C THR A 664 28.39 12.97 38.90
N ALA A 665 28.97 12.98 37.72
CA ALA A 665 29.23 11.76 36.95
C ALA A 665 30.14 10.76 37.68
N ALA A 666 31.05 11.23 38.50
CA ALA A 666 31.97 10.40 39.27
C ALA A 666 31.37 9.85 40.55
N GLU A 667 30.23 10.39 41.00
CA GLU A 667 29.60 9.99 42.25
C GLU A 667 28.98 8.58 42.15
N PRO A 668 29.02 7.77 43.25
CA PRO A 668 28.50 6.42 43.24
C PRO A 668 27.01 6.35 42.88
N ARG A 669 26.66 5.42 42.01
CA ARG A 669 25.29 5.07 41.60
C ARG A 669 24.93 3.68 42.10
N GLY A 670 24.01 3.61 43.05
CA GLY A 670 23.55 2.36 43.61
C GLY A 670 22.37 1.78 42.86
N TYR A 671 22.61 1.20 41.68
CA TYR A 671 21.55 0.62 40.84
C TYR A 671 20.78 -0.49 41.58
N SER A 672 19.48 -0.49 41.43
CA SER A 672 18.57 -1.54 41.90
C SER A 672 18.35 -2.60 40.80
N PHE A 673 17.74 -3.72 41.18
CA PHE A 673 17.34 -4.70 40.16
C PHE A 673 16.30 -4.17 39.15
N PRO A 674 15.31 -3.31 39.52
CA PRO A 674 14.47 -2.65 38.50
C PRO A 674 15.26 -1.73 37.57
N ASP A 675 16.29 -1.02 38.03
CA ASP A 675 17.14 -0.18 37.17
C ASP A 675 17.89 -1.04 36.16
N MET A 676 18.51 -2.13 36.64
CA MET A 676 19.21 -3.09 35.77
C MET A 676 18.27 -3.84 34.82
N TRP A 677 17.08 -4.20 35.28
CA TRP A 677 16.07 -4.86 34.46
C TRP A 677 15.61 -3.99 33.30
N ILE A 678 15.25 -2.72 33.57
CA ILE A 678 14.76 -1.85 32.49
C ILE A 678 15.86 -1.54 31.45
N VAL A 679 17.11 -1.43 31.88
CA VAL A 679 18.26 -1.27 30.99
C VAL A 679 18.46 -2.54 30.16
N GLY A 680 18.36 -3.71 30.77
CA GLY A 680 18.40 -4.99 30.05
C GLY A 680 17.24 -5.13 29.03
N ARG A 681 16.00 -4.73 29.41
CA ARG A 681 14.85 -4.69 28.50
C ARG A 681 15.06 -3.73 27.34
N LEU A 682 15.67 -2.55 27.60
CA LEU A 682 16.05 -1.61 26.55
C LEU A 682 17.00 -2.27 25.54
N ASN A 683 18.04 -2.97 25.98
CA ASN A 683 19.00 -3.62 25.10
C ASN A 683 18.36 -4.72 24.26
N GLN A 684 17.49 -5.54 24.84
CA GLN A 684 16.70 -6.52 24.07
C GLN A 684 15.79 -5.83 23.04
N THR A 685 15.19 -4.70 23.41
CA THR A 685 14.35 -3.90 22.49
C THR A 685 15.17 -3.32 21.33
N ILE A 686 16.39 -2.81 21.61
CA ILE A 686 17.29 -2.32 20.55
C ILE A 686 17.60 -3.41 19.54
N GLU A 687 17.96 -4.63 19.99
CA GLU A 687 18.23 -5.76 19.09
C GLU A 687 17.03 -6.12 18.24
N GLN A 688 15.85 -6.28 18.87
CA GLN A 688 14.61 -6.65 18.18
C GLN A 688 14.18 -5.59 17.15
N VAL A 689 14.26 -4.32 17.49
CA VAL A 689 13.89 -3.22 16.60
C VAL A 689 14.89 -3.08 15.44
N THR A 690 16.18 -3.24 15.72
CA THR A 690 17.23 -3.26 14.68
C THR A 690 16.97 -4.37 13.68
N GLN A 691 16.75 -5.59 14.16
CA GLN A 691 16.41 -6.74 13.30
C GLN A 691 15.12 -6.50 12.50
N ALA A 692 14.11 -5.89 13.13
CA ALA A 692 12.84 -5.59 12.46
C ALA A 692 13.03 -4.60 11.31
N TYR A 693 13.82 -3.54 11.46
CA TYR A 693 14.14 -2.62 10.36
C TYR A 693 14.94 -3.31 9.24
N GLU A 694 15.95 -4.10 9.59
CA GLU A 694 16.82 -4.80 8.62
C GLU A 694 16.08 -5.89 7.84
N THR A 695 14.97 -6.40 8.38
CA THR A 695 14.11 -7.40 7.73
C THR A 695 12.81 -6.82 7.20
N TYR A 696 12.67 -5.51 7.16
CA TYR A 696 11.47 -4.79 6.69
C TYR A 696 10.18 -5.13 7.45
N ARG A 697 10.29 -5.49 8.73
CA ARG A 697 9.17 -5.84 9.61
C ARG A 697 8.81 -4.66 10.52
N PHE A 698 8.28 -3.59 9.91
CA PHE A 698 7.85 -2.40 10.66
C PHE A 698 6.74 -2.70 11.68
N ASP A 699 5.88 -3.65 11.38
CA ASP A 699 4.87 -4.16 12.30
C ASP A 699 5.50 -4.66 13.61
N LEU A 700 6.56 -5.45 13.52
CA LEU A 700 7.30 -5.92 14.70
C LEU A 700 8.06 -4.79 15.39
N ALA A 701 8.65 -3.86 14.65
CA ALA A 701 9.29 -2.69 15.24
C ALA A 701 8.29 -1.86 16.06
N ALA A 702 7.12 -1.57 15.49
CA ALA A 702 6.06 -0.81 16.15
C ALA A 702 5.52 -1.56 17.39
N GLU A 703 5.26 -2.86 17.31
CA GLU A 703 4.79 -3.68 18.43
C GLU A 703 5.82 -3.72 19.57
N THR A 704 7.09 -3.94 19.24
CA THR A 704 8.17 -4.01 20.22
C THR A 704 8.35 -2.66 20.94
N LEU A 705 8.37 -1.56 20.19
CA LEU A 705 8.49 -0.20 20.74
C LEU A 705 7.29 0.17 21.60
N TYR A 706 6.08 -0.13 21.15
CA TYR A 706 4.86 0.10 21.92
C TYR A 706 4.89 -0.67 23.24
N SER A 707 5.20 -1.97 23.19
CA SER A 707 5.26 -2.83 24.37
C SER A 707 6.32 -2.36 25.36
N PHE A 708 7.51 -2.04 24.89
CA PHE A 708 8.59 -1.54 25.76
C PHE A 708 8.20 -0.22 26.43
N VAL A 709 7.74 0.76 25.67
CA VAL A 709 7.44 2.09 26.23
C VAL A 709 6.21 2.05 27.13
N TRP A 710 5.12 1.41 26.67
CA TRP A 710 3.87 1.40 27.41
C TRP A 710 3.95 0.48 28.64
N ASN A 711 4.30 -0.79 28.42
CA ASN A 711 4.25 -1.80 29.47
C ASN A 711 5.50 -1.74 30.37
N ASP A 712 6.69 -1.90 29.79
CA ASP A 712 7.91 -2.07 30.59
C ASP A 712 8.33 -0.74 31.23
N TYR A 713 8.40 0.35 30.44
CA TYR A 713 8.85 1.63 30.95
C TYR A 713 7.77 2.35 31.77
N CYS A 714 6.59 2.61 31.17
CA CYS A 714 5.57 3.43 31.84
C CYS A 714 4.82 2.68 32.93
N ASP A 715 4.32 1.46 32.67
CA ASP A 715 3.44 0.78 33.62
C ASP A 715 4.22 0.04 34.72
N TRP A 716 5.47 -0.35 34.44
CA TRP A 716 6.31 -0.97 35.47
C TRP A 716 7.40 -0.04 35.99
N TYR A 717 8.36 0.37 35.15
CA TYR A 717 9.55 1.01 35.65
C TYR A 717 9.27 2.40 36.30
N LEU A 718 8.46 3.25 35.68
CA LEU A 718 8.12 4.55 36.24
C LEU A 718 7.43 4.43 37.62
N GLU A 719 6.57 3.42 37.80
CA GLU A 719 5.90 3.19 39.05
C GLU A 719 6.88 2.71 40.15
N LEU A 720 7.82 1.81 39.79
CA LEU A 720 8.88 1.36 40.69
C LEU A 720 9.87 2.48 41.02
N ALA A 721 10.20 3.33 40.07
CA ALA A 721 11.07 4.51 40.25
C ALA A 721 10.50 5.49 41.29
N LYS A 722 9.19 5.67 41.36
CA LYS A 722 8.54 6.50 42.41
C LYS A 722 8.92 6.04 43.80
N VAL A 723 8.89 4.73 44.06
CA VAL A 723 9.27 4.14 45.34
C VAL A 723 10.74 4.40 45.63
N GLN A 724 11.63 4.17 44.68
CA GLN A 724 13.07 4.36 44.82
C GLN A 724 13.45 5.83 45.07
N LEU A 725 12.76 6.77 44.43
CA LEU A 725 12.97 8.21 44.65
C LEU A 725 12.48 8.70 46.02
N GLN A 726 11.43 8.07 46.56
CA GLN A 726 10.85 8.45 47.87
C GLN A 726 11.60 7.81 49.05
N THR A 727 12.03 6.56 48.90
CA THR A 727 12.54 5.75 50.01
C THR A 727 14.05 5.46 49.91
N GLY A 728 14.67 5.69 48.75
CA GLY A 728 16.07 5.36 48.51
C GLY A 728 17.06 6.35 49.14
N CYS A 729 18.26 5.89 49.47
CA CYS A 729 19.39 6.77 49.83
C CYS A 729 19.85 7.59 48.61
N ALA A 730 20.68 8.62 48.84
CA ALA A 730 21.16 9.52 47.78
C ALA A 730 21.77 8.79 46.57
N SER A 731 22.59 7.77 46.80
CA SER A 731 23.18 6.93 45.74
C SER A 731 22.11 6.17 44.94
N ARG A 732 21.07 5.67 45.60
CA ARG A 732 19.94 5.00 44.95
C ARG A 732 19.09 5.96 44.12
N GLN A 733 18.76 7.11 44.70
CA GLN A 733 17.99 8.15 43.99
C GLN A 733 18.74 8.67 42.75
N ARG A 734 20.06 8.85 42.86
CA ARG A 734 20.94 9.23 41.72
C ARG A 734 20.91 8.17 40.62
N ALA A 735 21.05 6.90 40.99
CA ALA A 735 20.99 5.78 40.04
C ALA A 735 19.64 5.72 39.31
N THR A 736 18.55 5.90 40.09
CA THR A 736 17.20 5.90 39.50
C THR A 736 16.98 7.05 38.52
N ARG A 737 17.38 8.27 38.87
CA ARG A 737 17.31 9.43 37.98
C ARG A 737 18.17 9.25 36.71
N HIS A 738 19.36 8.69 36.89
CA HIS A 738 20.26 8.33 35.80
C HIS A 738 19.58 7.36 34.80
N THR A 739 18.97 6.32 35.34
CA THR A 739 18.28 5.29 34.54
C THR A 739 17.03 5.85 33.83
N LEU A 740 16.23 6.67 34.52
CA LEU A 740 15.07 7.35 33.94
C LEU A 740 15.44 8.14 32.68
N LEU A 741 16.50 8.96 32.76
CA LEU A 741 16.99 9.77 31.64
C LEU A 741 17.62 8.91 30.54
N ARG A 742 18.52 7.98 30.89
CA ARG A 742 19.21 7.10 29.93
C ARG A 742 18.22 6.31 29.07
N VAL A 743 17.26 5.67 29.75
CA VAL A 743 16.28 4.83 29.06
C VAL A 743 15.33 5.65 28.19
N LEU A 744 14.87 6.80 28.70
CA LEU A 744 13.98 7.69 27.94
C LEU A 744 14.70 8.23 26.69
N GLU A 745 15.93 8.75 26.85
CA GLU A 745 16.71 9.28 25.73
C GLU A 745 16.92 8.24 24.63
N ALA A 746 17.32 7.03 24.99
CA ALA A 746 17.50 5.94 24.03
C ALA A 746 16.18 5.51 23.38
N ALA A 747 15.10 5.44 24.14
CA ALA A 747 13.77 5.12 23.63
C ALA A 747 13.28 6.16 22.61
N LEU A 748 13.54 7.45 22.85
CA LEU A 748 13.22 8.52 21.89
C LEU A 748 13.97 8.32 20.56
N ARG A 749 15.25 7.96 20.60
CA ARG A 749 16.01 7.65 19.38
C ARG A 749 15.49 6.39 18.65
N LEU A 750 15.08 5.36 19.37
CA LEU A 750 14.48 4.16 18.79
C LEU A 750 13.15 4.44 18.10
N LEU A 751 12.33 5.32 18.69
CA LEU A 751 11.02 5.71 18.18
C LEU A 751 11.09 6.68 17.00
N HIS A 752 12.19 7.45 16.89
CA HIS A 752 12.31 8.57 15.94
C HIS A 752 12.04 8.20 14.47
N PRO A 753 12.48 7.06 13.93
CA PRO A 753 12.18 6.68 12.54
C PRO A 753 10.67 6.60 12.25
N ILE A 754 9.85 6.23 13.22
CA ILE A 754 8.39 6.09 13.07
C ILE A 754 7.65 7.38 13.46
N ILE A 755 7.95 7.95 14.63
CA ILE A 755 7.27 9.13 15.18
C ILE A 755 8.26 10.30 15.39
N PRO A 756 8.66 10.94 14.30
CA PRO A 756 9.79 11.87 14.32
C PRO A 756 9.53 13.17 15.06
N PHE A 757 8.29 13.66 15.10
CA PHE A 757 8.01 15.01 15.62
C PHE A 757 8.02 15.08 17.14
N ILE A 758 7.27 14.21 17.80
CA ILE A 758 7.24 14.15 19.26
C ILE A 758 8.62 13.78 19.83
N THR A 759 9.31 12.88 19.14
CA THR A 759 10.65 12.45 19.59
C THR A 759 11.68 13.57 19.46
N GLU A 760 11.63 14.38 18.41
CA GLU A 760 12.50 15.55 18.26
C GLU A 760 12.24 16.55 19.40
N GLU A 761 10.97 16.94 19.61
CA GLU A 761 10.61 17.92 20.66
C GLU A 761 11.08 17.48 22.05
N LEU A 762 10.83 16.22 22.40
CA LEU A 762 11.20 15.70 23.72
C LEU A 762 12.71 15.49 23.86
N TRP A 763 13.38 15.03 22.80
CA TRP A 763 14.82 14.78 22.80
C TRP A 763 15.62 16.07 22.96
N GLN A 764 15.17 17.18 22.39
CA GLN A 764 15.85 18.48 22.54
C GLN A 764 15.92 18.92 24.02
N THR A 765 14.97 18.48 24.84
CA THR A 765 14.94 18.74 26.27
C THR A 765 15.70 17.69 27.09
N VAL A 766 15.53 16.41 26.77
CA VAL A 766 16.06 15.28 27.56
C VAL A 766 17.56 15.05 27.31
N ALA A 767 18.02 15.10 26.08
CA ALA A 767 19.39 14.74 25.71
C ALA A 767 20.46 15.64 26.39
N PRO A 768 20.27 16.95 26.52
CA PRO A 768 21.22 17.78 27.27
C PRO A 768 21.35 17.39 28.76
N MET A 769 20.28 16.83 29.35
CA MET A 769 20.27 16.47 30.77
C MET A 769 21.04 15.18 31.08
N CYS A 770 21.33 14.38 30.06
CA CYS A 770 22.09 13.13 30.20
C CYS A 770 23.37 13.11 29.35
N ASP A 771 23.93 14.29 29.07
CA ASP A 771 25.15 14.47 28.27
C ASP A 771 25.10 13.75 26.89
N ALA A 772 23.88 13.49 26.34
CA ALA A 772 23.66 12.72 25.15
C ALA A 772 23.37 13.57 23.90
N LYS A 773 23.36 14.90 24.02
CA LYS A 773 23.13 15.78 22.86
C LYS A 773 24.38 15.87 21.99
N THR A 774 24.52 14.89 21.09
CA THR A 774 25.67 14.75 20.17
C THR A 774 25.45 15.40 18.81
N ALA A 775 24.26 15.91 18.53
CA ALA A 775 23.85 16.50 17.25
C ALA A 775 22.78 17.60 17.48
N ASP A 776 22.57 18.44 16.46
CA ASP A 776 21.55 19.50 16.49
C ASP A 776 20.12 18.98 16.40
N SER A 777 19.94 17.80 15.82
CA SER A 777 18.66 17.10 15.71
C SER A 777 18.83 15.62 16.05
N ILE A 778 17.78 15.03 16.62
CA ILE A 778 17.73 13.60 16.91
C ILE A 778 17.92 12.75 15.64
N MET A 779 17.48 13.24 14.47
CA MET A 779 17.64 12.50 13.20
C MET A 779 19.09 12.35 12.75
N LEU A 780 20.00 13.18 13.28
CA LEU A 780 21.44 13.14 13.03
C LEU A 780 22.19 12.42 14.15
N ALA A 781 21.54 12.14 15.26
CA ALA A 781 22.11 11.37 16.36
C ALA A 781 22.23 9.89 15.98
N ARG A 782 23.19 9.19 16.57
CA ARG A 782 23.40 7.76 16.29
C ARG A 782 22.22 6.93 16.78
N PHE A 783 21.77 5.98 15.94
CA PHE A 783 20.80 4.97 16.36
C PHE A 783 21.37 4.16 17.55
N PRO A 784 20.57 3.83 18.59
CA PRO A 784 21.08 3.07 19.73
C PRO A 784 21.63 1.71 19.30
N GLU A 785 22.74 1.33 19.92
CA GLU A 785 23.35 0.02 19.77
C GLU A 785 23.19 -0.77 21.06
N ALA A 786 22.90 -2.05 20.95
CA ALA A 786 22.73 -2.91 22.11
C ALA A 786 24.09 -3.24 22.74
N ASP A 787 24.16 -3.18 24.06
CA ASP A 787 25.29 -3.66 24.86
C ASP A 787 24.87 -4.91 25.65
N GLY A 788 25.34 -6.07 25.24
CA GLY A 788 25.04 -7.32 25.93
C GLY A 788 25.52 -7.38 27.38
N GLY A 789 26.50 -6.56 27.75
CA GLY A 789 26.98 -6.42 29.14
C GLY A 789 25.97 -5.77 30.08
N ASP A 790 25.01 -5.00 29.55
CA ASP A 790 23.92 -4.40 30.32
C ASP A 790 22.78 -5.38 30.66
N ILE A 791 22.80 -6.61 30.14
CA ILE A 791 21.78 -7.65 30.40
C ILE A 791 22.20 -8.47 31.63
N VAL A 792 21.63 -8.12 32.77
CA VAL A 792 21.89 -8.79 34.05
C VAL A 792 20.77 -9.79 34.35
N GLN A 793 21.01 -11.09 34.10
CA GLN A 793 20.02 -12.15 34.24
C GLN A 793 19.35 -12.22 35.60
N THR A 794 20.09 -12.00 36.67
CA THR A 794 19.54 -11.99 38.03
C THR A 794 18.51 -10.89 38.25
N ALA A 795 18.65 -9.74 37.56
CA ALA A 795 17.68 -8.66 37.64
C ALA A 795 16.34 -9.03 36.98
N PHE A 796 16.37 -9.83 35.93
CA PHE A 796 15.16 -10.35 35.29
C PHE A 796 14.45 -11.35 36.19
N GLU A 797 15.20 -12.25 36.82
CA GLU A 797 14.68 -13.23 37.80
C GLU A 797 14.03 -12.52 38.97
N GLN A 798 14.71 -11.52 39.55
CA GLN A 798 14.17 -10.73 40.65
C GLN A 798 12.92 -9.94 40.23
N MET A 799 12.92 -9.38 39.04
CA MET A 799 11.74 -8.67 38.54
C MET A 799 10.53 -9.59 38.33
N THR A 800 10.77 -10.84 37.87
CA THR A 800 9.73 -11.87 37.74
C THR A 800 9.11 -12.17 39.11
N VAL A 801 9.94 -12.38 40.14
CA VAL A 801 9.45 -12.60 41.51
C VAL A 801 8.60 -11.42 42.00
N LEU A 802 9.04 -10.17 41.75
CA LEU A 802 8.26 -8.98 42.12
C LEU A 802 6.91 -8.92 41.36
N GLN A 803 6.91 -9.21 40.06
CA GLN A 803 5.69 -9.23 39.26
C GLN A 803 4.70 -10.28 39.72
N ASP A 804 5.17 -11.47 40.09
CA ASP A 804 4.36 -12.55 40.63
C ASP A 804 3.75 -12.17 41.99
N LEU A 805 4.52 -11.58 42.89
CA LEU A 805 4.03 -11.10 44.19
C LEU A 805 2.95 -10.00 44.01
N ILE A 806 3.18 -9.04 43.09
CA ILE A 806 2.19 -7.99 42.77
C ILE A 806 0.92 -8.63 42.17
N GLY A 807 1.07 -9.59 41.29
CA GLY A 807 -0.03 -10.35 40.69
C GLY A 807 -0.86 -11.10 41.74
N ALA A 808 -0.19 -11.80 42.65
CA ALA A 808 -0.85 -12.52 43.73
C ALA A 808 -1.64 -11.60 44.65
N VAL A 809 -1.07 -10.44 45.02
CA VAL A 809 -1.77 -9.45 45.87
C VAL A 809 -2.95 -8.83 45.16
N ARG A 810 -2.82 -8.53 43.84
CA ARG A 810 -3.94 -8.02 43.06
C ARG A 810 -5.07 -9.04 42.91
N ASN A 811 -4.75 -10.31 42.76
CA ASN A 811 -5.72 -11.40 42.74
C ASN A 811 -6.43 -11.53 44.12
N LEU A 812 -5.68 -11.55 45.23
CA LEU A 812 -6.28 -11.54 46.57
C LEU A 812 -7.25 -10.37 46.77
N ARG A 813 -6.87 -9.16 46.38
CA ARG A 813 -7.77 -7.99 46.44
C ARG A 813 -9.04 -8.22 45.60
N GLY A 814 -8.91 -8.82 44.42
CA GLY A 814 -10.05 -9.16 43.54
C GLY A 814 -10.97 -10.20 44.17
N GLU A 815 -10.40 -11.27 44.72
CA GLU A 815 -11.15 -12.36 45.40
C GLU A 815 -11.90 -11.85 46.64
N MET A 816 -11.28 -10.96 47.39
CA MET A 816 -11.89 -10.32 48.54
C MET A 816 -12.84 -9.15 48.22
N GLY A 817 -12.97 -8.77 46.92
CA GLY A 817 -13.83 -7.67 46.50
C GLY A 817 -13.39 -6.30 47.04
N ILE A 818 -12.11 -6.14 47.41
CA ILE A 818 -11.59 -4.91 48.02
C ILE A 818 -11.61 -3.78 47.02
N GLN A 819 -12.35 -2.74 47.31
CA GLN A 819 -12.46 -1.57 46.47
C GLN A 819 -11.10 -0.90 46.23
N PRO A 820 -10.85 -0.28 45.05
CA PRO A 820 -9.56 0.36 44.73
C PRO A 820 -9.10 1.45 45.71
N ASN A 821 -10.02 2.12 46.40
CA ASN A 821 -9.74 3.17 47.38
C ASN A 821 -9.47 2.64 48.80
N VAL A 822 -9.75 1.36 49.07
CA VAL A 822 -9.50 0.73 50.37
C VAL A 822 -8.08 0.21 50.40
N LYS A 823 -7.30 0.65 51.39
CA LYS A 823 -5.95 0.16 51.68
C LYS A 823 -6.00 -0.85 52.82
N ALA A 824 -5.22 -1.93 52.68
CA ALA A 824 -5.11 -2.99 53.68
C ALA A 824 -3.63 -3.28 53.97
N PRO A 825 -3.25 -3.71 55.19
CA PRO A 825 -1.91 -4.26 55.45
C PRO A 825 -1.79 -5.64 54.85
N LEU A 826 -0.58 -5.96 54.32
CA LEU A 826 -0.21 -7.25 53.78
C LEU A 826 0.79 -7.92 54.77
N PHE A 827 0.51 -9.16 55.12
CA PHE A 827 1.42 -10.01 55.82
C PHE A 827 1.97 -11.09 54.93
N VAL A 828 3.28 -11.28 54.97
CA VAL A 828 3.99 -12.24 54.09
C VAL A 828 4.80 -13.17 54.95
N GLU A 829 4.46 -14.46 54.94
CA GLU A 829 5.25 -15.53 55.58
C GLU A 829 6.14 -16.19 54.51
N SER A 830 7.44 -16.09 54.68
CA SER A 830 8.44 -16.71 53.79
C SER A 830 9.71 -17.07 54.56
N ALA A 831 10.37 -18.16 54.12
CA ALA A 831 11.69 -18.55 54.62
C ALA A 831 12.80 -17.69 53.99
N ASP A 832 12.56 -17.13 52.79
CA ASP A 832 13.49 -16.26 52.09
C ASP A 832 13.32 -14.82 52.52
N ASP A 833 14.40 -14.05 52.51
CA ASP A 833 14.33 -12.59 52.72
C ASP A 833 13.71 -11.88 51.54
N LEU A 834 12.54 -11.30 51.72
CA LEU A 834 11.80 -10.58 50.70
C LEU A 834 11.82 -9.04 50.87
N ALA A 835 12.65 -8.52 51.77
CA ALA A 835 12.69 -7.09 52.07
C ALA A 835 12.87 -6.21 50.83
N ASP A 836 13.70 -6.65 49.88
CA ASP A 836 13.92 -5.91 48.65
C ASP A 836 12.71 -5.84 47.71
N TYR A 837 11.74 -6.74 47.84
CA TYR A 837 10.49 -6.76 47.05
C TYR A 837 9.34 -6.04 47.80
N LEU A 838 9.24 -6.26 49.10
CA LEU A 838 8.10 -5.79 49.89
C LEU A 838 7.96 -4.25 49.87
N LYS A 839 9.08 -3.52 49.77
CA LYS A 839 9.07 -2.03 49.68
C LYS A 839 8.29 -1.49 48.48
N TYR A 840 8.12 -2.28 47.40
CA TYR A 840 7.38 -1.85 46.20
C TYR A 840 5.89 -2.13 46.31
N LEU A 841 5.47 -3.18 47.07
CA LEU A 841 4.10 -3.66 47.12
C LEU A 841 3.08 -2.61 47.57
N PRO A 842 3.35 -1.77 48.59
CA PRO A 842 2.37 -0.77 49.05
C PRO A 842 1.90 0.19 47.94
N MET A 843 2.83 0.72 47.18
CA MET A 843 2.49 1.62 46.07
C MET A 843 1.86 0.88 44.89
N MET A 844 2.41 -0.26 44.51
CA MET A 844 1.99 -1.03 43.32
C MET A 844 0.62 -1.70 43.49
N THR A 845 0.21 -1.99 44.72
CA THR A 845 -1.02 -2.74 45.01
C THR A 845 -1.96 -2.01 46.01
N ARG A 846 -1.69 -0.74 46.32
CA ARG A 846 -2.52 0.11 47.17
C ARG A 846 -2.71 -0.48 48.56
N LEU A 847 -1.58 -0.80 49.23
CA LEU A 847 -1.56 -1.29 50.58
C LEU A 847 -1.26 -0.14 51.56
N ILE A 848 -1.52 -0.36 52.86
CA ILE A 848 -1.02 0.48 53.95
C ILE A 848 0.48 0.21 54.09
N GLU A 849 0.83 -1.06 54.22
CA GLU A 849 2.19 -1.57 54.38
C GLU A 849 2.25 -3.04 53.95
N ALA A 850 3.47 -3.55 53.77
CA ALA A 850 3.74 -4.96 53.52
C ALA A 850 4.83 -5.42 54.49
N GLN A 851 4.52 -6.38 55.33
CA GLN A 851 5.42 -6.87 56.38
C GLN A 851 5.75 -8.35 56.23
N GLN A 852 7.02 -8.72 56.31
CA GLN A 852 7.41 -10.11 56.44
C GLN A 852 7.25 -10.54 57.92
N VAL A 853 6.59 -11.66 58.14
CA VAL A 853 6.29 -12.24 59.44
C VAL A 853 6.76 -13.68 59.55
N ALA A 854 7.08 -14.13 60.72
CA ALA A 854 7.48 -15.54 60.96
C ALA A 854 6.34 -16.54 60.79
N ALA A 855 5.10 -16.09 61.05
CA ALA A 855 3.86 -16.85 60.76
C ALA A 855 2.73 -15.86 60.47
N LEU A 856 1.80 -16.23 59.63
CA LEU A 856 0.63 -15.39 59.29
C LEU A 856 -0.22 -15.19 60.56
N PRO A 857 -0.81 -14.03 60.75
CA PRO A 857 -1.77 -13.79 61.82
C PRO A 857 -2.96 -14.77 61.71
N GLU A 858 -3.44 -15.26 62.86
CA GLU A 858 -4.66 -16.05 62.91
C GLU A 858 -5.84 -15.23 62.45
N SER A 859 -6.50 -15.68 61.39
CA SER A 859 -7.73 -15.10 60.87
C SER A 859 -8.54 -16.21 60.18
N GLU A 860 -9.74 -16.45 60.69
CA GLU A 860 -10.63 -17.51 60.14
C GLU A 860 -11.15 -17.17 58.75
N ASP A 861 -11.18 -15.90 58.34
CA ASP A 861 -11.88 -15.39 57.15
C ASP A 861 -10.98 -14.83 56.08
N ALA A 862 -9.67 -14.69 56.33
CA ALA A 862 -8.76 -14.06 55.33
C ALA A 862 -8.14 -15.11 54.39
N PRO A 863 -8.41 -15.04 53.05
CA PRO A 863 -7.78 -15.93 52.05
C PRO A 863 -6.27 -15.73 52.02
N VAL A 864 -5.56 -16.83 51.88
CA VAL A 864 -4.10 -16.89 51.73
C VAL A 864 -3.73 -17.28 50.34
N ALA A 865 -2.96 -16.44 49.65
CA ALA A 865 -2.33 -16.83 48.37
C ALA A 865 -0.95 -17.41 48.60
N VAL A 866 -0.52 -18.31 47.77
CA VAL A 866 0.83 -18.88 47.77
C VAL A 866 1.51 -18.44 46.48
N CYS A 867 2.67 -17.82 46.60
CA CYS A 867 3.44 -17.30 45.48
C CYS A 867 4.95 -17.41 45.77
N ASN A 868 5.73 -18.04 44.89
CA ASN A 868 7.19 -18.21 45.04
C ASN A 868 7.63 -18.72 46.42
N GLY A 869 6.90 -19.69 46.97
CA GLY A 869 7.16 -20.26 48.30
C GLY A 869 6.72 -19.35 49.48
N ALA A 870 6.24 -18.16 49.24
CA ALA A 870 5.71 -17.26 50.25
C ALA A 870 4.17 -17.42 50.37
N ARG A 871 3.65 -17.23 51.59
CA ARG A 871 2.23 -17.18 51.89
C ARG A 871 1.82 -15.73 52.16
N LEU A 872 0.82 -15.25 51.44
CA LEU A 872 0.38 -13.83 51.38
C LEU A 872 -1.02 -13.71 52.01
N MET A 873 -1.23 -12.80 52.94
CA MET A 873 -2.53 -12.57 53.58
C MET A 873 -2.80 -11.06 53.68
N LEU A 874 -3.97 -10.61 53.22
CA LEU A 874 -4.49 -9.25 53.42
C LEU A 874 -5.39 -9.24 54.66
N LYS A 875 -5.10 -8.38 55.63
CA LYS A 875 -6.00 -8.18 56.76
C LYS A 875 -6.89 -6.97 56.51
N VAL A 876 -8.15 -7.23 56.27
CA VAL A 876 -9.15 -6.18 56.11
C VAL A 876 -10.16 -6.28 57.26
N GLU A 877 -10.34 -5.20 58.03
CA GLU A 877 -11.51 -5.09 58.86
C GLU A 877 -12.69 -4.77 57.99
N ILE A 878 -13.47 -5.80 57.63
CA ILE A 878 -14.67 -5.63 56.83
C ILE A 878 -15.76 -5.10 57.75
N ASP A 879 -16.28 -3.90 57.48
CA ASP A 879 -17.57 -3.49 58.02
C ASP A 879 -18.65 -4.39 57.35
N LYS A 880 -18.95 -5.49 58.08
CA LYS A 880 -19.92 -6.51 57.60
C LYS A 880 -21.23 -5.90 57.19
N ALA A 881 -21.67 -4.83 57.88
CA ALA A 881 -22.92 -4.15 57.59
C ALA A 881 -22.88 -3.34 56.26
N ALA A 882 -21.81 -2.55 56.09
CA ALA A 882 -21.60 -1.77 54.86
C ALA A 882 -21.39 -2.68 53.65
N GLU A 883 -20.61 -3.75 53.77
CA GLU A 883 -20.33 -4.68 52.69
C GLU A 883 -21.57 -5.54 52.34
N THR A 884 -22.37 -5.95 53.33
CA THR A 884 -23.66 -6.61 53.10
C THR A 884 -24.61 -5.73 52.31
N ALA A 885 -24.68 -4.43 52.69
CA ALA A 885 -25.52 -3.48 51.97
C ALA A 885 -25.04 -3.26 50.51
N ARG A 886 -23.74 -3.19 50.27
CA ARG A 886 -23.14 -3.07 48.96
C ARG A 886 -23.45 -4.27 48.09
N LEU A 887 -23.16 -5.47 48.58
CA LEU A 887 -23.36 -6.73 47.86
C LEU A 887 -24.85 -6.99 47.60
N SER A 888 -25.72 -6.62 48.52
CA SER A 888 -27.17 -6.69 48.33
C SER A 888 -27.65 -5.79 47.18
N LYS A 889 -27.10 -4.58 47.08
CA LYS A 889 -27.40 -3.66 46.00
C LYS A 889 -26.86 -4.14 44.66
N GLU A 890 -25.68 -4.77 44.65
CA GLU A 890 -25.06 -5.39 43.48
C GLU A 890 -25.90 -6.62 43.02
N ALA A 891 -26.33 -7.48 43.95
CA ALA A 891 -27.21 -8.59 43.67
C ALA A 891 -28.54 -8.13 43.05
N GLU A 892 -29.17 -7.06 43.57
CA GLU A 892 -30.36 -6.45 42.95
C GLU A 892 -30.11 -5.97 41.53
N LYS A 893 -28.95 -5.36 41.26
CA LYS A 893 -28.61 -4.88 39.92
C LYS A 893 -28.39 -6.03 38.95
N LEU A 894 -27.70 -7.07 39.40
CA LEU A 894 -27.48 -8.29 38.60
C LEU A 894 -28.77 -9.04 38.34
N GLN A 895 -29.67 -9.13 39.35
CA GLN A 895 -30.98 -9.73 39.19
C GLN A 895 -31.83 -9.03 38.15
N LYS A 896 -31.87 -7.68 38.15
CA LYS A 896 -32.55 -6.89 37.12
C LYS A 896 -31.97 -7.11 35.72
N ALA A 897 -30.65 -7.28 35.61
CA ALA A 897 -29.99 -7.56 34.34
C ALA A 897 -30.34 -8.98 33.84
N LEU A 898 -30.30 -9.98 34.73
CA LEU A 898 -30.71 -11.36 34.47
C LEU A 898 -32.18 -11.45 34.02
N ASP A 899 -33.08 -10.77 34.76
CA ASP A 899 -34.50 -10.76 34.42
C ASP A 899 -34.75 -10.15 33.04
N LYS A 900 -34.07 -9.07 32.72
CA LYS A 900 -34.17 -8.41 31.42
C LYS A 900 -33.65 -9.30 30.26
N LEU A 901 -32.55 -9.99 30.47
CA LEU A 901 -31.92 -10.85 29.44
C LEU A 901 -32.70 -12.15 29.28
N ASN A 902 -33.19 -12.74 30.39
CA ASN A 902 -34.11 -13.88 30.37
C ASN A 902 -35.42 -13.57 29.67
N ALA A 903 -36.03 -12.40 29.98
CA ALA A 903 -37.22 -11.93 29.28
C ALA A 903 -37.00 -11.71 27.78
N LYS A 904 -35.80 -11.29 27.37
CA LYS A 904 -35.43 -11.14 25.97
C LYS A 904 -35.29 -12.50 25.27
N LEU A 905 -34.60 -13.44 25.87
CA LEU A 905 -34.40 -14.79 25.35
C LEU A 905 -35.68 -15.63 25.35
N SER A 906 -36.60 -15.40 26.28
CA SER A 906 -37.90 -16.10 26.39
C SER A 906 -39.01 -15.54 25.50
N LYS A 907 -38.76 -14.44 24.77
CA LYS A 907 -39.78 -13.89 23.85
C LYS A 907 -40.04 -14.90 22.72
N PRO A 908 -41.32 -15.25 22.45
CA PRO A 908 -41.67 -16.13 21.35
C PRO A 908 -41.10 -15.62 20.01
N GLY A 909 -40.28 -16.43 19.35
CA GLY A 909 -39.70 -16.13 18.05
C GLY A 909 -38.40 -15.32 18.08
N TYR A 910 -37.85 -14.93 19.25
CA TYR A 910 -36.53 -14.25 19.29
C TYR A 910 -35.41 -15.21 18.90
N THR A 911 -35.38 -16.40 19.51
CA THR A 911 -34.37 -17.43 19.22
C THR A 911 -34.48 -18.01 17.81
N GLU A 912 -35.65 -17.90 17.17
CA GLU A 912 -35.90 -18.42 15.82
C GLU A 912 -35.65 -17.36 14.71
N LYS A 913 -35.85 -16.07 15.02
CA LYS A 913 -35.83 -14.98 14.03
C LYS A 913 -34.59 -14.05 14.12
N ALA A 914 -33.94 -14.01 15.28
CA ALA A 914 -32.72 -13.20 15.43
C ALA A 914 -31.48 -13.90 14.81
N PRO A 915 -30.48 -13.16 14.31
CA PRO A 915 -29.25 -13.72 13.81
C PRO A 915 -28.58 -14.61 14.87
N ALA A 916 -28.12 -15.80 14.47
CA ALA A 916 -27.59 -16.82 15.38
C ALA A 916 -26.47 -16.29 16.30
N HIS A 917 -25.58 -15.43 15.78
CA HIS A 917 -24.50 -14.81 16.56
C HIS A 917 -24.97 -13.88 17.69
N LEU A 918 -26.14 -13.24 17.55
CA LEU A 918 -26.73 -12.40 18.60
C LEU A 918 -27.38 -13.24 19.69
N VAL A 919 -28.03 -14.35 19.32
CA VAL A 919 -28.61 -15.30 20.27
C VAL A 919 -27.51 -16.01 21.08
N GLU A 920 -26.42 -16.41 20.43
CA GLU A 920 -25.24 -16.99 21.11
C GLU A 920 -24.58 -16.00 22.06
N LYS A 921 -24.43 -14.74 21.63
CA LYS A 921 -23.91 -13.67 22.48
C LYS A 921 -24.79 -13.45 23.70
N ASP A 922 -26.10 -13.31 23.53
CA ASP A 922 -27.04 -13.11 24.65
C ASP A 922 -27.05 -14.30 25.64
N LYS A 923 -26.85 -15.55 25.15
CA LYS A 923 -26.67 -16.73 26.00
C LYS A 923 -25.35 -16.74 26.78
N ALA A 924 -24.28 -16.32 26.15
CA ALA A 924 -22.99 -16.16 26.80
C ALA A 924 -23.03 -15.06 27.87
N ASP A 925 -23.62 -13.91 27.55
CA ASP A 925 -23.84 -12.80 28.50
C ASP A 925 -24.71 -13.24 29.69
N LEU A 926 -25.73 -14.11 29.47
CA LEU A 926 -26.56 -14.68 30.53
C LEU A 926 -25.74 -15.56 31.46
N ALA A 927 -24.97 -16.50 30.92
CA ALA A 927 -24.11 -17.39 31.72
C ALA A 927 -23.06 -16.59 32.54
N GLU A 928 -22.50 -15.51 31.99
CA GLU A 928 -21.57 -14.62 32.69
C GLU A 928 -22.27 -13.89 33.87
N LEU A 929 -23.50 -13.41 33.66
CA LEU A 929 -24.29 -12.75 34.72
C LEU A 929 -24.72 -13.74 35.82
N GLU A 930 -25.02 -14.97 35.45
CA GLU A 930 -25.34 -16.06 36.43
C GLU A 930 -24.10 -16.40 37.27
N ASP A 931 -22.93 -16.53 36.68
CA ASP A 931 -21.69 -16.77 37.42
C ASP A 931 -21.37 -15.60 38.38
N LYS A 932 -21.52 -14.36 37.92
CA LYS A 932 -21.36 -13.15 38.75
C LYS A 932 -22.37 -13.15 39.92
N MET A 933 -23.64 -13.49 39.66
CA MET A 933 -24.64 -13.57 40.70
C MET A 933 -24.31 -14.65 41.74
N ALA A 934 -23.87 -15.84 41.31
CA ALA A 934 -23.46 -16.91 42.18
C ALA A 934 -22.31 -16.51 43.11
N LYS A 935 -21.32 -15.78 42.56
CA LYS A 935 -20.18 -15.23 43.33
C LYS A 935 -20.64 -14.22 44.38
N VAL A 936 -21.52 -13.28 44.03
CA VAL A 936 -22.06 -12.29 44.96
C VAL A 936 -22.91 -12.94 46.02
N GLN A 937 -23.72 -13.93 45.70
CA GLN A 937 -24.52 -14.70 46.67
C GLN A 937 -23.66 -15.48 47.64
N ASN A 938 -22.58 -16.12 47.15
CA ASN A 938 -21.63 -16.82 48.02
C ASN A 938 -20.92 -15.85 48.99
N GLN A 939 -20.58 -14.65 48.53
CA GLN A 939 -19.98 -13.61 49.39
C GLN A 939 -20.98 -13.12 50.45
N LEU A 940 -22.28 -12.90 50.05
CA LEU A 940 -23.33 -12.54 51.01
C LEU A 940 -23.57 -13.62 52.04
N ALA A 941 -23.51 -14.90 51.65
CA ALA A 941 -23.64 -16.02 52.57
C ALA A 941 -22.52 -16.04 53.60
N LYS A 942 -21.26 -15.86 53.17
CA LYS A 942 -20.07 -15.80 54.06
C LYS A 942 -20.09 -14.62 55.04
N LEU A 943 -20.75 -13.51 54.70
CA LEU A 943 -20.90 -12.35 55.61
C LEU A 943 -22.02 -12.50 56.63
N LYS A 944 -22.94 -13.47 56.41
CA LYS A 944 -24.04 -13.77 57.34
C LYS A 944 -23.64 -14.79 58.43
N ASP A 945 -22.65 -15.61 58.16
CA ASP A 945 -22.01 -16.47 59.13
C ASP A 945 -20.93 -15.68 59.90
#